data_b0244bd98c8e131d78180ba6071daa8a
#
_entry.id   b0244bd98c8e131d78180ba6071daa8a
#
_cell.length_a   1.000
_cell.length_b   1.000
_cell.length_c   1.000
_cell.angle_alpha   90.00
_cell.angle_beta   90.00
_cell.angle_gamma   90.00
#
_symmetry.space_group_name_H-M   'P 1'
#
loop_
_entity.id
_entity.type
_entity.pdbx_description
1 polymer ?
#
loop_
_entity_poly.entity_id
_entity_poly.type
_entity_poly.pdbx_seq_one_letter_code
_entity_poly.pdbx_strand_id
1 'polypeptide(L)'
;MRKICFFLSLFFCLGSQAANDSKTIDLSGTWQFALDRQSLVHPDYILTETIQLPGTTDTNKKGDFTAKSEETTHLTRPWSYKGRAWYKREVIIPATWKGKSVYLTLERTKPTEIYIDAKFAGSSNDISTPQVFELSKFLTPGKHQLAIMVDNGSGVPEQLYASSHAYTEDTQTNWNGIIGRIELSTELCTAEKPKDIHPNFKDFHIEGQHFYANGHKIFLRGKHDACVWPLTGHVAMDVNSWKDYLGTCAAYGLNHVRFHSWCPPEAAFVAADELGIILQPELPFWGDFNDKDTLLMQFLHKEGENILRTYGHHPSFRMFALGNELWGSIGKMAEFIEDFRKIAPDKVFTFGSNYYLGYQGVKQGMDYFTTCRVGGEGWGNYGTHTRGSFSFADAADGGMINHFYPNTTMNFDEGCALAFPEGTSPAKAVPVISHETAQFQTYPDFDEIKKYTGTLYPYNMEVFRSRLEKAGMLDQAKDFHMASGLWSLQLYKQDIEMDLRTKNMAGFQLLDLQDYPGQGSAYIGILDAFMDPKGLCTEREWREWCAPIVPLLIADRFCFTNEEGIHAKIQIANYSGKSLKGHKLTWALAKQSGEIILPDGEGLIDAGALDIDLSAYQNPTQLQLALSMDQEDEFGVPYHNTYDLWVYPAKSDLSKLEKKVIVTNTLTEKIIKQLEKGKNVLLMPDSTDLCVGGLFQTDYWNYRMFKTISENNKKSVSPGTLGILTDPQHPIFKEFPTEMHTNWQWFPIIKASHPMMLDNTGKDYHPIVQVIDNIERNHKLGLVFEFAIGKGKLLVCMADLQKASAYPEGRAFYRSVLQYMTSTDFAPKTKITVDDFQKLMSTPVVEGKIGELNNISPY
;
A
#
# COMPACT_ATOMS: atom_id res chain seq x y z
N MET A 1 -16.81 -17.68 -22.21
CA MET A 1 -16.41 -18.83 -23.05
C MET A 1 -16.00 -18.34 -24.44
N ARG A 2 -14.73 -18.07 -24.64
CA ARG A 2 -14.15 -17.92 -26.00
C ARG A 2 -12.97 -18.88 -26.11
N LYS A 3 -13.11 -19.88 -26.93
CA LYS A 3 -12.07 -20.84 -27.26
C LYS A 3 -11.05 -20.15 -28.18
N ILE A 4 -9.82 -20.09 -27.77
CA ILE A 4 -8.68 -19.73 -28.64
C ILE A 4 -8.07 -21.03 -29.14
N CYS A 5 -8.16 -21.24 -30.45
CA CYS A 5 -7.44 -22.31 -31.14
C CYS A 5 -6.01 -21.87 -31.43
N PHE A 6 -5.04 -22.62 -30.88
CA PHE A 6 -3.65 -22.53 -31.31
C PHE A 6 -3.49 -23.20 -32.67
N PHE A 7 -3.07 -22.46 -33.66
CA PHE A 7 -2.53 -23.02 -34.94
C PHE A 7 -1.01 -22.99 -34.87
N LEU A 8 -0.41 -24.18 -34.79
CA LEU A 8 1.01 -24.38 -35.03
C LEU A 8 1.23 -24.38 -36.57
N SER A 9 1.85 -23.33 -37.09
CA SER A 9 2.34 -23.31 -38.46
C SER A 9 3.85 -23.50 -38.45
N LEU A 10 4.32 -24.73 -38.78
CA LEU A 10 5.69 -24.96 -39.14
C LEU A 10 5.93 -24.38 -40.54
N PHE A 11 6.66 -23.27 -40.63
CA PHE A 11 7.24 -22.81 -41.89
C PHE A 11 8.73 -23.16 -41.95
N PHE A 12 9.04 -24.16 -42.74
CA PHE A 12 10.41 -24.35 -43.26
C PHE A 12 10.58 -23.36 -44.43
N CYS A 13 11.28 -22.26 -44.23
CA CYS A 13 11.80 -21.45 -45.33
C CYS A 13 13.30 -21.67 -45.50
N LEU A 14 13.66 -22.40 -46.53
CA LEU A 14 14.95 -22.29 -47.19
C LEU A 14 14.94 -20.97 -47.96
N GLY A 15 15.50 -19.93 -47.41
CA GLY A 15 15.64 -18.61 -48.05
C GLY A 15 17.12 -18.27 -48.21
N SER A 16 17.52 -18.01 -49.42
CA SER A 16 18.83 -17.51 -49.84
C SER A 16 19.26 -16.30 -49.02
N GLN A 17 20.53 -16.37 -48.55
CA GLN A 17 21.21 -15.24 -47.90
C GLN A 17 21.33 -14.03 -48.86
N ALA A 18 20.44 -13.09 -48.80
CA ALA A 18 20.77 -11.72 -49.07
C ALA A 18 21.53 -11.18 -47.85
N ALA A 19 22.74 -10.67 -48.07
CA ALA A 19 23.52 -10.02 -47.01
C ALA A 19 22.73 -8.83 -46.48
N ASN A 20 21.98 -9.04 -45.41
CA ASN A 20 21.31 -7.96 -44.69
C ASN A 20 22.39 -7.12 -44.00
N ASP A 21 22.45 -5.84 -44.33
CA ASP A 21 23.31 -4.82 -43.69
C ASP A 21 22.73 -4.46 -42.29
N SER A 22 22.41 -5.51 -41.52
CA SER A 22 21.84 -5.35 -40.16
C SER A 22 22.92 -4.73 -39.27
N LYS A 23 22.53 -3.61 -38.61
CA LYS A 23 23.39 -2.95 -37.64
C LYS A 23 23.37 -3.62 -36.27
N THR A 24 22.48 -4.58 -36.07
CA THR A 24 22.24 -5.29 -34.80
C THR A 24 22.18 -6.79 -34.98
N ILE A 25 22.58 -7.54 -33.97
CA ILE A 25 22.46 -8.98 -33.84
C ILE A 25 21.77 -9.25 -32.51
N ASP A 26 20.56 -9.78 -32.57
CA ASP A 26 19.82 -10.25 -31.39
C ASP A 26 20.47 -11.54 -30.86
N LEU A 27 20.75 -11.54 -29.57
CA LEU A 27 21.34 -12.66 -28.86
C LEU A 27 20.33 -13.42 -27.99
N SER A 28 19.05 -13.15 -28.12
CA SER A 28 17.99 -13.91 -27.42
C SER A 28 17.99 -15.38 -27.84
N GLY A 29 17.48 -16.26 -26.99
CA GLY A 29 17.32 -17.70 -27.25
C GLY A 29 18.18 -18.57 -26.33
N THR A 30 18.61 -19.73 -26.83
CA THR A 30 19.30 -20.73 -26.02
C THR A 30 20.80 -20.41 -25.85
N TRP A 31 21.26 -20.44 -24.61
CA TRP A 31 22.66 -20.29 -24.23
C TRP A 31 23.14 -21.53 -23.50
N GLN A 32 24.42 -21.85 -23.61
CA GLN A 32 25.10 -22.81 -22.74
C GLN A 32 25.21 -22.19 -21.34
N PHE A 33 25.10 -23.01 -20.29
CA PHE A 33 24.93 -22.52 -18.93
C PHE A 33 25.62 -23.39 -17.88
N ALA A 34 26.08 -22.77 -16.78
CA ALA A 34 26.47 -23.47 -15.55
C ALA A 34 26.34 -22.55 -14.32
N LEU A 35 25.88 -23.08 -13.21
CA LEU A 35 25.99 -22.46 -11.88
C LEU A 35 27.42 -22.69 -11.35
N ASP A 36 28.08 -21.66 -10.89
CA ASP A 36 29.44 -21.72 -10.35
C ASP A 36 29.46 -21.69 -8.82
N ARG A 37 29.01 -22.79 -8.22
CA ARG A 37 28.85 -22.88 -6.75
C ARG A 37 30.19 -22.87 -5.98
N GLN A 38 31.29 -23.19 -6.64
CA GLN A 38 32.60 -23.36 -6.02
C GLN A 38 33.66 -22.37 -6.57
N SER A 39 33.26 -21.44 -7.43
CA SER A 39 34.16 -20.53 -8.15
C SER A 39 35.24 -21.24 -8.95
N LEU A 40 34.88 -22.39 -9.57
CA LEU A 40 35.76 -23.21 -10.39
C LEU A 40 35.51 -23.07 -11.90
N VAL A 41 34.39 -22.49 -12.28
CA VAL A 41 34.07 -22.27 -13.69
C VAL A 41 34.87 -21.07 -14.21
N HIS A 42 35.49 -21.26 -15.36
CA HIS A 42 36.31 -20.24 -16.03
C HIS A 42 35.90 -20.11 -17.51
N PRO A 43 36.35 -19.07 -18.23
CA PRO A 43 35.87 -18.81 -19.58
C PRO A 43 36.06 -19.97 -20.56
N ASP A 44 37.09 -20.84 -20.38
CA ASP A 44 37.32 -22.03 -21.24
C ASP A 44 36.53 -23.26 -20.80
N TYR A 45 35.84 -23.23 -19.65
CA TYR A 45 35.13 -24.40 -19.13
C TYR A 45 34.01 -24.83 -20.09
N ILE A 46 33.83 -26.12 -20.31
CA ILE A 46 32.75 -26.67 -21.15
C ILE A 46 31.46 -26.68 -20.35
N LEU A 47 30.49 -25.86 -20.74
CA LEU A 47 29.18 -25.81 -20.13
C LEU A 47 28.26 -26.86 -20.76
N THR A 48 27.61 -27.66 -19.96
CA THR A 48 26.80 -28.80 -20.41
C THR A 48 25.30 -28.59 -20.31
N GLU A 49 24.89 -27.60 -19.47
CA GLU A 49 23.48 -27.22 -19.36
C GLU A 49 23.12 -26.12 -20.36
N THR A 50 21.84 -25.89 -20.49
CA THR A 50 21.31 -24.79 -21.30
C THR A 50 20.30 -23.96 -20.51
N ILE A 51 20.14 -22.66 -20.89
CA ILE A 51 19.20 -21.72 -20.36
C ILE A 51 18.62 -20.85 -21.48
N GLN A 52 17.40 -20.37 -21.31
CA GLN A 52 16.76 -19.39 -22.21
C GLN A 52 17.02 -17.99 -21.72
N LEU A 53 17.51 -17.11 -22.57
CA LEU A 53 17.67 -15.68 -22.34
C LEU A 53 16.91 -14.86 -23.41
N PRO A 54 16.34 -13.72 -23.08
CA PRO A 54 16.25 -13.09 -21.76
C PRO A 54 15.52 -13.97 -20.75
N GLY A 55 15.97 -13.92 -19.49
CA GLY A 55 15.40 -14.68 -18.39
C GLY A 55 16.35 -14.80 -17.21
N THR A 56 15.92 -15.50 -16.19
CA THR A 56 16.67 -15.71 -14.95
C THR A 56 16.83 -17.19 -14.65
N THR A 57 17.70 -17.54 -13.71
CA THR A 57 17.90 -18.92 -13.26
C THR A 57 16.58 -19.55 -12.81
N ASP A 58 15.79 -18.84 -12.04
CA ASP A 58 14.51 -19.32 -11.50
C ASP A 58 13.42 -19.48 -12.57
N THR A 59 13.28 -18.55 -13.53
CA THR A 59 12.34 -18.72 -14.66
C THR A 59 12.69 -19.93 -15.51
N ASN A 60 13.96 -20.34 -15.51
CA ASN A 60 14.46 -21.54 -16.18
C ASN A 60 14.55 -22.77 -15.26
N LYS A 61 14.04 -22.68 -14.03
CA LYS A 61 14.07 -23.76 -13.02
C LYS A 61 15.49 -24.26 -12.73
N LYS A 62 16.42 -23.34 -12.59
CA LYS A 62 17.82 -23.59 -12.23
C LYS A 62 18.07 -23.08 -10.80
N GLY A 63 18.92 -23.81 -10.05
CA GLY A 63 19.23 -23.48 -8.66
C GLY A 63 18.75 -24.51 -7.66
N ASP A 64 18.54 -24.09 -6.42
CA ASP A 64 18.05 -24.93 -5.34
C ASP A 64 16.52 -24.83 -5.27
N PHE A 65 15.87 -26.00 -5.16
CA PHE A 65 14.42 -26.07 -5.14
C PHE A 65 13.86 -26.13 -3.70
N THR A 66 12.97 -25.22 -3.38
CA THR A 66 12.23 -25.17 -2.11
C THR A 66 10.79 -25.63 -2.35
N ALA A 67 10.48 -26.84 -1.88
CA ALA A 67 9.15 -27.44 -2.05
C ALA A 67 8.10 -26.91 -1.05
N LYS A 68 8.53 -26.36 0.07
CA LYS A 68 7.69 -25.82 1.14
C LYS A 68 8.47 -24.76 1.92
N SER A 69 7.82 -23.69 2.30
CA SER A 69 8.36 -22.68 3.19
C SER A 69 7.38 -22.36 4.32
N GLU A 70 7.89 -21.95 5.46
CA GLU A 70 7.11 -21.38 6.57
C GLU A 70 7.35 -19.87 6.70
N GLU A 71 8.00 -19.31 5.68
CA GLU A 71 8.20 -17.86 5.58
C GLU A 71 6.85 -17.14 5.43
N THR A 72 6.66 -16.08 6.21
CA THR A 72 5.41 -15.31 6.24
C THR A 72 5.60 -13.83 5.94
N THR A 73 6.85 -13.39 5.75
CA THR A 73 7.14 -11.96 5.54
C THR A 73 7.18 -11.55 4.06
N HIS A 74 7.30 -12.51 3.15
CA HIS A 74 7.38 -12.26 1.71
C HIS A 74 7.00 -13.51 0.90
N LEU A 75 6.83 -13.33 -0.42
CA LEU A 75 6.68 -14.43 -1.35
C LEU A 75 7.97 -15.30 -1.40
N THR A 76 7.82 -16.55 -1.71
CA THR A 76 8.97 -17.45 -1.87
C THR A 76 9.30 -17.64 -3.34
N ARG A 77 10.60 -17.64 -3.65
CA ARG A 77 11.16 -18.09 -4.93
C ARG A 77 11.47 -19.60 -4.84
N PRO A 78 10.62 -20.49 -5.38
CA PRO A 78 10.83 -21.95 -5.26
C PRO A 78 12.15 -22.43 -5.86
N TRP A 79 12.59 -21.84 -6.96
CA TRP A 79 13.92 -22.04 -7.51
C TRP A 79 14.78 -20.83 -7.22
N SER A 80 15.84 -20.96 -6.43
CA SER A 80 16.69 -19.86 -6.04
C SER A 80 18.16 -20.16 -6.24
N TYR A 81 18.94 -19.13 -6.57
CA TYR A 81 20.37 -19.21 -6.65
C TYR A 81 21.01 -17.87 -6.34
N LYS A 82 22.02 -17.88 -5.46
CA LYS A 82 22.85 -16.71 -5.14
C LYS A 82 24.32 -17.06 -5.38
N GLY A 83 24.99 -16.29 -6.25
CA GLY A 83 26.39 -16.49 -6.62
C GLY A 83 26.62 -16.31 -8.12
N ARG A 84 27.74 -16.85 -8.59
CA ARG A 84 28.17 -16.74 -9.98
C ARG A 84 27.48 -17.75 -10.88
N ALA A 85 26.99 -17.29 -12.04
CA ALA A 85 26.49 -18.15 -13.10
C ALA A 85 27.11 -17.75 -14.43
N TRP A 86 27.40 -18.76 -15.26
CA TRP A 86 28.05 -18.56 -16.53
C TRP A 86 27.13 -18.88 -17.70
N TYR A 87 27.15 -17.98 -18.69
CA TYR A 87 26.37 -18.04 -19.91
C TYR A 87 27.29 -17.96 -21.10
N LYS A 88 27.23 -18.91 -22.03
CA LYS A 88 28.08 -18.94 -23.22
C LYS A 88 27.29 -19.12 -24.51
N ARG A 89 27.75 -18.42 -25.55
CA ARG A 89 27.15 -18.52 -26.88
C ARG A 89 28.20 -18.25 -27.97
N GLU A 90 28.19 -19.02 -29.06
CA GLU A 90 28.91 -18.68 -30.30
C GLU A 90 28.19 -17.51 -30.98
N VAL A 91 28.92 -16.50 -31.36
CA VAL A 91 28.45 -15.32 -32.11
C VAL A 91 29.22 -15.22 -33.42
N ILE A 92 28.55 -14.79 -34.50
CA ILE A 92 29.15 -14.61 -35.81
C ILE A 92 29.12 -13.16 -36.20
N ILE A 93 30.26 -12.53 -36.25
CA ILE A 93 30.36 -11.10 -36.61
C ILE A 93 30.41 -10.98 -38.14
N PRO A 94 29.48 -10.23 -38.76
CA PRO A 94 29.42 -10.08 -40.20
C PRO A 94 30.66 -9.38 -40.76
N ALA A 95 31.04 -9.75 -41.99
CA ALA A 95 32.14 -9.09 -42.70
C ALA A 95 31.89 -7.56 -42.90
N THR A 96 30.62 -7.16 -42.98
CA THR A 96 30.19 -5.76 -43.12
C THR A 96 30.45 -4.91 -41.88
N TRP A 97 30.78 -5.55 -40.75
CA TRP A 97 31.16 -4.86 -39.50
C TRP A 97 32.66 -4.57 -39.37
N LYS A 98 33.45 -4.99 -40.38
CA LYS A 98 34.90 -4.72 -40.36
C LYS A 98 35.20 -3.25 -40.18
N GLY A 99 35.92 -2.91 -39.13
CA GLY A 99 36.34 -1.56 -38.80
C GLY A 99 35.28 -0.66 -38.21
N LYS A 100 34.09 -1.21 -37.90
CA LYS A 100 33.05 -0.53 -37.14
C LYS A 100 33.25 -0.76 -35.64
N SER A 101 32.70 0.13 -34.80
CA SER A 101 32.54 -0.17 -33.38
C SER A 101 31.54 -1.31 -33.18
N VAL A 102 31.77 -2.11 -32.17
CA VAL A 102 30.88 -3.22 -31.80
C VAL A 102 30.58 -3.12 -30.31
N TYR A 103 29.31 -2.97 -29.97
CA TYR A 103 28.81 -2.83 -28.61
C TYR A 103 27.98 -4.06 -28.23
N LEU A 104 28.20 -4.59 -27.03
CA LEU A 104 27.29 -5.53 -26.38
C LEU A 104 26.42 -4.75 -25.40
N THR A 105 25.11 -4.87 -25.53
CA THR A 105 24.14 -4.30 -24.62
C THR A 105 23.40 -5.39 -23.84
N LEU A 106 23.45 -5.33 -22.52
CA LEU A 106 22.64 -6.14 -21.59
C LEU A 106 21.67 -5.17 -20.90
N GLU A 107 20.39 -5.23 -21.24
CA GLU A 107 19.45 -4.17 -20.85
C GLU A 107 19.23 -4.11 -19.34
N ARG A 108 19.11 -5.26 -18.66
CA ARG A 108 19.03 -5.33 -17.20
C ARG A 108 19.63 -6.64 -16.71
N THR A 109 20.57 -6.54 -15.77
CA THR A 109 21.22 -7.70 -15.15
C THR A 109 21.85 -7.31 -13.80
N LYS A 110 22.51 -8.25 -13.15
CA LYS A 110 23.32 -8.06 -11.94
C LYS A 110 24.79 -7.79 -12.35
N PRO A 111 25.75 -7.61 -11.43
CA PRO A 111 27.16 -7.48 -11.79
C PRO A 111 27.64 -8.54 -12.77
N THR A 112 28.38 -8.12 -13.82
CA THR A 112 28.85 -9.00 -14.89
C THR A 112 30.32 -8.87 -15.18
N GLU A 113 30.88 -9.97 -15.72
CA GLU A 113 32.15 -9.98 -16.44
C GLU A 113 31.94 -10.57 -17.84
N ILE A 114 32.56 -9.94 -18.84
CA ILE A 114 32.46 -10.32 -20.26
C ILE A 114 33.79 -10.88 -20.75
N TYR A 115 33.71 -11.98 -21.46
CA TYR A 115 34.86 -12.64 -22.06
C TYR A 115 34.58 -12.96 -23.54
N ILE A 116 35.57 -12.69 -24.40
CA ILE A 116 35.55 -13.03 -25.82
C ILE A 116 36.73 -13.96 -26.09
N ASP A 117 36.45 -15.16 -26.62
CA ASP A 117 37.47 -16.20 -26.88
C ASP A 117 38.35 -16.41 -25.63
N ALA A 118 37.70 -16.54 -24.46
CA ALA A 118 38.26 -16.70 -23.14
C ALA A 118 39.12 -15.51 -22.61
N LYS A 119 39.18 -14.40 -23.30
CA LYS A 119 39.90 -13.20 -22.87
C LYS A 119 38.94 -12.26 -22.20
N PHE A 120 39.31 -11.75 -21.03
CA PHE A 120 38.52 -10.72 -20.32
C PHE A 120 38.39 -9.47 -21.22
N ALA A 121 37.15 -9.04 -21.39
CA ALA A 121 36.78 -7.93 -22.27
C ALA A 121 36.11 -6.75 -21.55
N GLY A 122 35.66 -6.92 -20.31
CA GLY A 122 35.08 -5.87 -19.49
C GLY A 122 34.25 -6.38 -18.34
N SER A 123 33.86 -5.47 -17.42
CA SER A 123 32.94 -5.75 -16.32
C SER A 123 32.07 -4.54 -16.02
N SER A 124 30.90 -4.76 -15.46
CA SER A 124 30.02 -3.71 -14.93
C SER A 124 29.29 -4.17 -13.68
N ASN A 125 29.00 -3.23 -12.80
CA ASN A 125 28.14 -3.44 -11.63
C ASN A 125 26.92 -2.50 -11.64
N ASP A 126 26.58 -1.92 -12.80
CA ASP A 126 25.38 -1.12 -12.95
C ASP A 126 24.14 -2.01 -12.84
N ILE A 127 23.18 -1.66 -11.97
CA ILE A 127 21.99 -2.47 -11.71
C ILE A 127 20.70 -1.79 -12.15
N SER A 128 20.72 -0.46 -12.31
CA SER A 128 19.54 0.34 -12.65
C SER A 128 19.42 0.67 -14.13
N THR A 129 20.52 0.57 -14.88
CA THR A 129 20.61 0.95 -16.30
C THR A 129 21.21 -0.17 -17.14
N PRO A 130 21.08 -0.15 -18.49
CA PRO A 130 21.73 -1.10 -19.36
C PRO A 130 23.25 -1.11 -19.18
N GLN A 131 23.83 -2.30 -19.12
CA GLN A 131 25.26 -2.47 -19.17
C GLN A 131 25.71 -2.51 -20.63
N VAL A 132 26.61 -1.61 -21.04
CA VAL A 132 27.08 -1.47 -22.41
C VAL A 132 28.60 -1.64 -22.47
N PHE A 133 29.07 -2.59 -23.30
CA PHE A 133 30.49 -2.90 -23.43
C PHE A 133 30.95 -2.65 -24.86
N GLU A 134 32.00 -1.85 -25.05
CA GLU A 134 32.64 -1.68 -26.35
C GLU A 134 33.62 -2.82 -26.59
N LEU A 135 33.30 -3.71 -27.54
CA LEU A 135 34.03 -4.94 -27.80
C LEU A 135 34.77 -4.94 -29.14
N SER A 136 34.92 -3.80 -29.79
CA SER A 136 35.53 -3.64 -31.13
C SER A 136 36.93 -4.28 -31.26
N LYS A 137 37.70 -4.26 -30.15
CA LYS A 137 39.05 -4.83 -30.13
C LYS A 137 39.09 -6.36 -30.07
N PHE A 138 37.98 -6.98 -29.68
CA PHE A 138 37.84 -8.41 -29.45
C PHE A 138 37.01 -9.09 -30.57
N LEU A 139 35.97 -8.41 -31.07
CA LEU A 139 35.02 -8.92 -32.02
C LEU A 139 35.34 -8.46 -33.44
N THR A 140 36.22 -9.25 -34.13
CA THR A 140 36.48 -9.05 -35.54
C THR A 140 35.50 -9.88 -36.38
N PRO A 141 35.34 -9.62 -37.71
CA PRO A 141 34.52 -10.49 -38.56
C PRO A 141 34.91 -11.95 -38.47
N GLY A 142 33.94 -12.83 -38.20
CA GLY A 142 34.14 -14.26 -37.99
C GLY A 142 33.38 -14.80 -36.79
N LYS A 143 33.75 -16.02 -36.41
CA LYS A 143 33.19 -16.72 -35.26
C LYS A 143 33.95 -16.38 -34.00
N HIS A 144 33.21 -16.08 -32.93
CA HIS A 144 33.72 -15.83 -31.59
C HIS A 144 32.89 -16.53 -30.54
N GLN A 145 33.52 -16.86 -29.41
CA GLN A 145 32.83 -17.37 -28.22
C GLN A 145 32.63 -16.21 -27.26
N LEU A 146 31.37 -15.81 -27.10
CA LEU A 146 30.97 -14.85 -26.04
C LEU A 146 30.67 -15.64 -24.78
N ALA A 147 31.28 -15.28 -23.65
CA ALA A 147 30.95 -15.77 -22.32
C ALA A 147 30.65 -14.60 -21.39
N ILE A 148 29.56 -14.72 -20.63
CA ILE A 148 29.12 -13.75 -19.66
C ILE A 148 29.05 -14.45 -18.29
N MET A 149 29.71 -13.90 -17.29
CA MET A 149 29.53 -14.29 -15.89
C MET A 149 28.62 -13.25 -15.22
N VAL A 150 27.57 -13.70 -14.56
CA VAL A 150 26.67 -12.86 -13.77
C VAL A 150 26.77 -13.29 -12.32
N ASP A 151 26.96 -12.32 -11.43
CA ASP A 151 27.06 -12.56 -9.98
C ASP A 151 26.03 -11.75 -9.20
N ASN A 152 25.02 -12.42 -8.65
CA ASN A 152 24.04 -11.80 -7.76
C ASN A 152 24.41 -11.96 -6.27
N GLY A 153 25.58 -12.50 -5.97
CA GLY A 153 26.10 -12.71 -4.62
C GLY A 153 27.17 -11.70 -4.20
N SER A 154 27.75 -10.95 -5.18
CA SER A 154 28.77 -9.94 -4.91
C SER A 154 28.81 -8.85 -5.99
N GLY A 155 29.71 -7.88 -5.84
CA GLY A 155 29.94 -6.83 -6.84
C GLY A 155 29.14 -5.53 -6.60
N VAL A 156 28.25 -5.49 -5.62
CA VAL A 156 27.56 -4.28 -5.12
C VAL A 156 27.86 -4.09 -3.63
N PRO A 157 27.66 -2.89 -3.06
CA PRO A 157 27.73 -2.68 -1.62
C PRO A 157 26.82 -3.64 -0.85
N GLU A 158 27.31 -4.18 0.27
CA GLU A 158 26.61 -5.21 1.03
C GLU A 158 25.23 -4.73 1.54
N GLN A 159 25.13 -3.46 1.87
CA GLN A 159 23.87 -2.83 2.34
C GLN A 159 22.70 -3.00 1.37
N LEU A 160 22.95 -3.09 0.06
CA LEU A 160 21.88 -3.21 -0.94
C LEU A 160 21.08 -4.51 -0.82
N TYR A 161 21.66 -5.56 -0.26
CA TYR A 161 20.94 -6.84 -0.08
C TYR A 161 19.79 -6.74 0.92
N ALA A 162 19.85 -5.79 1.85
CA ALA A 162 18.80 -5.53 2.82
C ALA A 162 18.09 -4.18 2.60
N SER A 163 18.71 -3.26 1.86
CA SER A 163 18.29 -1.85 1.77
C SER A 163 18.08 -1.38 0.33
N SER A 164 17.54 -2.25 -0.55
CA SER A 164 17.20 -1.88 -1.92
C SER A 164 16.16 -2.83 -2.50
N HIS A 165 15.02 -2.29 -2.97
CA HIS A 165 14.07 -3.10 -3.72
C HIS A 165 14.55 -3.55 -5.10
N ALA A 166 15.75 -3.12 -5.52
CA ALA A 166 16.43 -3.72 -6.66
C ALA A 166 17.17 -5.03 -6.31
N TYR A 167 17.34 -5.35 -5.00
CA TYR A 167 18.24 -6.43 -4.59
C TYR A 167 17.76 -7.23 -3.35
N THR A 168 16.73 -6.79 -2.63
CA THR A 168 16.30 -7.42 -1.38
C THR A 168 15.54 -8.73 -1.59
N GLU A 169 15.66 -9.63 -0.61
CA GLU A 169 14.84 -10.85 -0.54
C GLU A 169 13.38 -10.53 -0.15
N ASP A 170 13.10 -9.40 0.49
CA ASP A 170 11.74 -9.00 0.85
C ASP A 170 10.82 -8.91 -0.37
N THR A 171 11.33 -8.41 -1.50
CA THR A 171 10.62 -8.34 -2.77
C THR A 171 11.05 -9.41 -3.78
N GLN A 172 11.91 -10.35 -3.36
CA GLN A 172 12.44 -11.41 -4.19
C GLN A 172 13.15 -10.90 -5.47
N THR A 173 13.88 -9.77 -5.34
CA THR A 173 14.53 -9.12 -6.50
C THR A 173 15.99 -9.52 -6.69
N ASN A 174 16.54 -10.36 -5.82
CA ASN A 174 17.90 -10.89 -5.97
C ASN A 174 17.94 -12.15 -6.86
N TRP A 175 17.54 -12.01 -8.10
CA TRP A 175 17.62 -13.05 -9.13
C TRP A 175 19.00 -13.04 -9.84
N ASN A 176 19.39 -14.15 -10.48
CA ASN A 176 20.54 -14.25 -11.37
C ASN A 176 20.07 -14.46 -12.81
N GLY A 177 20.58 -13.68 -13.75
CA GLY A 177 20.21 -13.77 -15.16
C GLY A 177 20.38 -12.45 -15.90
N ILE A 178 19.86 -12.43 -17.12
CA ILE A 178 19.82 -11.23 -17.96
C ILE A 178 18.38 -11.08 -18.44
N ILE A 179 17.72 -10.00 -18.07
CA ILE A 179 16.34 -9.70 -18.47
C ILE A 179 16.32 -8.55 -19.47
N GLY A 180 15.31 -8.54 -20.36
CA GLY A 180 15.27 -7.57 -21.43
C GLY A 180 16.22 -7.89 -22.58
N ARG A 181 16.62 -6.89 -23.32
CA ARG A 181 17.35 -7.00 -24.57
C ARG A 181 18.81 -7.42 -24.36
N ILE A 182 19.26 -8.37 -25.18
CA ILE A 182 20.66 -8.81 -25.26
C ILE A 182 21.06 -8.72 -26.72
N GLU A 183 21.93 -7.77 -27.09
CA GLU A 183 22.28 -7.55 -28.50
C GLU A 183 23.72 -7.11 -28.71
N LEU A 184 24.25 -7.44 -29.86
CA LEU A 184 25.44 -6.77 -30.43
C LEU A 184 24.97 -5.74 -31.43
N SER A 185 25.59 -4.55 -31.43
CA SER A 185 25.25 -3.48 -32.36
C SER A 185 26.52 -2.72 -32.82
N THR A 186 26.42 -2.08 -33.99
CA THR A 186 27.50 -1.20 -34.50
C THR A 186 27.30 0.26 -34.12
N GLU A 187 26.17 0.57 -33.49
CA GLU A 187 25.84 1.91 -33.03
C GLU A 187 25.28 1.81 -31.60
N LEU A 188 25.56 2.77 -30.77
CA LEU A 188 24.90 2.88 -29.46
C LEU A 188 23.43 3.20 -29.72
N CYS A 189 22.56 2.45 -29.07
CA CYS A 189 21.14 2.75 -29.09
C CYS A 189 20.93 4.07 -28.35
N THR A 190 20.55 5.13 -29.07
CA THR A 190 20.12 6.38 -28.48
C THR A 190 18.60 6.37 -28.48
N ALA A 191 18.01 6.50 -27.32
CA ALA A 191 16.57 6.63 -27.19
C ALA A 191 16.06 7.85 -27.98
N GLU A 192 15.01 7.65 -28.78
CA GLU A 192 14.38 8.77 -29.48
C GLU A 192 13.57 9.59 -28.46
N LYS A 193 13.73 10.90 -28.50
CA LYS A 193 12.88 11.79 -27.70
C LYS A 193 11.46 11.72 -28.20
N PRO A 194 10.45 11.63 -27.31
CA PRO A 194 9.05 11.68 -27.72
C PRO A 194 8.76 12.93 -28.55
N LYS A 195 8.03 12.80 -29.67
CA LYS A 195 7.67 13.92 -30.56
C LYS A 195 6.63 14.83 -29.92
N ASP A 196 5.70 14.25 -29.20
CA ASP A 196 4.64 14.95 -28.49
C ASP A 196 4.80 14.75 -26.99
N ILE A 197 4.71 15.85 -26.24
CA ILE A 197 4.83 15.82 -24.77
C ILE A 197 3.42 15.91 -24.19
N HIS A 198 3.05 14.92 -23.39
CA HIS A 198 1.76 14.90 -22.69
C HIS A 198 1.58 16.18 -21.84
N PRO A 199 0.37 16.76 -21.79
CA PRO A 199 0.11 18.01 -21.05
C PRO A 199 0.60 18.01 -19.61
N ASN A 200 0.51 16.87 -18.93
CA ASN A 200 0.96 16.72 -17.53
C ASN A 200 2.46 16.98 -17.31
N PHE A 201 3.27 16.99 -18.36
CA PHE A 201 4.72 17.25 -18.27
C PHE A 201 5.11 18.60 -18.84
N LYS A 202 4.20 19.26 -19.55
CA LYS A 202 4.48 20.52 -20.19
C LYS A 202 4.65 21.62 -19.13
N ASP A 203 5.76 22.35 -19.22
CA ASP A 203 6.09 23.43 -18.29
C ASP A 203 6.02 23.00 -16.82
N PHE A 204 6.44 21.75 -16.52
CA PHE A 204 6.46 21.24 -15.15
C PHE A 204 7.46 22.03 -14.30
N HIS A 205 6.96 22.66 -13.24
CA HIS A 205 7.77 23.46 -12.32
C HIS A 205 7.13 23.58 -10.93
N ILE A 206 7.83 24.26 -10.02
CA ILE A 206 7.37 24.52 -8.66
C ILE A 206 7.21 26.02 -8.45
N GLU A 207 6.08 26.42 -7.87
CA GLU A 207 5.86 27.76 -7.33
C GLU A 207 5.38 27.67 -5.88
N GLY A 208 6.21 28.12 -4.93
CA GLY A 208 5.93 27.99 -3.51
C GLY A 208 5.71 26.54 -3.10
N GLN A 209 4.57 26.24 -2.49
CA GLN A 209 4.24 24.90 -1.97
C GLN A 209 3.47 24.00 -2.96
N HIS A 210 3.47 24.35 -4.26
CA HIS A 210 2.70 23.59 -5.25
C HIS A 210 3.50 23.26 -6.50
N PHE A 211 3.14 22.13 -7.12
CA PHE A 211 3.57 21.77 -8.46
C PHE A 211 2.64 22.37 -9.50
N TYR A 212 3.20 22.71 -10.64
CA TYR A 212 2.48 23.21 -11.81
C TYR A 212 2.87 22.42 -13.05
N ALA A 213 1.91 22.19 -13.92
CA ALA A 213 2.11 21.64 -15.25
C ALA A 213 1.11 22.26 -16.21
N ASN A 214 1.53 22.53 -17.45
CA ASN A 214 0.68 23.14 -18.49
C ASN A 214 -0.02 24.44 -18.04
N GLY A 215 0.66 25.23 -17.20
CA GLY A 215 0.15 26.48 -16.66
C GLY A 215 -0.86 26.38 -15.52
N HIS A 216 -1.10 25.19 -14.97
CA HIS A 216 -2.07 24.95 -13.92
C HIS A 216 -1.45 24.26 -12.71
N LYS A 217 -2.03 24.53 -11.54
CA LYS A 217 -1.68 23.82 -10.30
C LYS A 217 -2.11 22.36 -10.39
N ILE A 218 -1.21 21.45 -10.05
CA ILE A 218 -1.47 20.02 -9.98
C ILE A 218 -1.28 19.48 -8.56
N PHE A 219 -2.00 18.40 -8.24
CA PHE A 219 -1.86 17.64 -7.01
C PHE A 219 -1.39 16.23 -7.38
N LEU A 220 -0.30 15.76 -6.79
CA LEU A 220 0.23 14.43 -7.06
C LEU A 220 -0.59 13.38 -6.30
N ARG A 221 -1.36 12.61 -7.03
CA ARG A 221 -2.08 11.44 -6.52
C ARG A 221 -1.24 10.22 -6.86
N GLY A 222 -0.39 9.82 -5.93
CA GLY A 222 0.64 8.84 -6.18
C GLY A 222 0.46 7.53 -5.42
N LYS A 223 1.24 6.55 -5.86
CA LYS A 223 1.47 5.29 -5.17
C LYS A 223 2.96 4.98 -5.08
N HIS A 224 3.33 4.14 -4.15
CA HIS A 224 4.61 3.48 -4.04
C HIS A 224 4.68 2.26 -4.98
N ASP A 225 5.89 1.89 -5.41
CA ASP A 225 6.17 0.65 -6.12
C ASP A 225 7.45 -0.01 -5.55
N ALA A 226 7.35 -1.26 -5.14
CA ALA A 226 8.43 -2.02 -4.51
C ALA A 226 8.97 -3.15 -5.40
N CYS A 227 8.78 -3.07 -6.70
CA CYS A 227 9.31 -4.05 -7.67
C CYS A 227 8.81 -5.49 -7.47
N VAL A 228 7.56 -5.68 -7.05
CA VAL A 228 6.99 -7.02 -6.87
C VAL A 228 6.27 -7.48 -8.14
N TRP A 229 6.79 -8.53 -8.76
CA TRP A 229 6.26 -9.11 -10.00
C TRP A 229 6.07 -10.62 -9.81
N PRO A 230 4.91 -11.09 -9.30
CA PRO A 230 4.75 -12.46 -8.83
C PRO A 230 4.92 -13.54 -9.92
N LEU A 231 4.48 -13.27 -11.16
CA LEU A 231 4.52 -14.26 -12.24
C LEU A 231 5.93 -14.47 -12.79
N THR A 232 6.71 -13.42 -12.92
CA THR A 232 8.05 -13.47 -13.52
C THR A 232 9.16 -13.52 -12.47
N GLY A 233 8.90 -13.02 -11.26
CA GLY A 233 9.91 -12.85 -10.22
C GLY A 233 10.96 -11.79 -10.56
N HIS A 234 10.72 -11.02 -11.62
CA HIS A 234 11.51 -9.86 -12.03
C HIS A 234 10.62 -8.86 -12.76
N VAL A 235 11.09 -7.63 -12.82
CA VAL A 235 10.36 -6.53 -13.48
C VAL A 235 10.09 -6.82 -14.95
N ALA A 236 8.92 -6.40 -15.45
CA ALA A 236 8.61 -6.46 -16.88
C ALA A 236 9.49 -5.50 -17.68
N MET A 237 9.98 -5.98 -18.83
CA MET A 237 10.90 -5.25 -19.70
C MET A 237 10.23 -4.74 -20.98
N ASP A 238 8.93 -4.96 -21.15
CA ASP A 238 8.17 -4.55 -22.32
C ASP A 238 7.17 -3.44 -22.00
N VAL A 239 6.93 -2.57 -22.98
CA VAL A 239 6.08 -1.38 -22.85
C VAL A 239 4.60 -1.75 -22.60
N ASN A 240 4.12 -2.86 -23.14
CA ASN A 240 2.70 -3.23 -22.99
C ASN A 240 2.37 -3.62 -21.56
N SER A 241 3.22 -4.43 -20.93
CA SER A 241 3.07 -4.77 -19.49
C SER A 241 3.06 -3.51 -18.61
N TRP A 242 3.89 -2.52 -18.93
CA TRP A 242 3.90 -1.26 -18.20
C TRP A 242 2.69 -0.38 -18.52
N LYS A 243 2.16 -0.42 -19.76
CA LYS A 243 0.90 0.26 -20.08
C LYS A 243 -0.29 -0.34 -19.34
N ASP A 244 -0.33 -1.65 -19.19
CA ASP A 244 -1.36 -2.33 -18.39
C ASP A 244 -1.25 -1.92 -16.92
N TYR A 245 -0.05 -1.98 -16.34
CA TYR A 245 0.21 -1.60 -14.95
C TYR A 245 -0.11 -0.12 -14.67
N LEU A 246 0.49 0.80 -15.42
CA LEU A 246 0.28 2.25 -15.25
C LEU A 246 -1.12 2.69 -15.71
N GLY A 247 -1.70 2.00 -16.69
CA GLY A 247 -3.08 2.21 -17.13
C GLY A 247 -4.08 1.91 -16.02
N THR A 248 -3.86 0.84 -15.25
CA THR A 248 -4.65 0.55 -14.04
C THR A 248 -4.50 1.67 -13.02
N CYS A 249 -3.28 2.15 -12.77
CA CYS A 249 -3.07 3.29 -11.87
C CYS A 249 -3.86 4.53 -12.32
N ALA A 250 -3.82 4.85 -13.62
CA ALA A 250 -4.57 5.98 -14.18
C ALA A 250 -6.09 5.79 -14.07
N ALA A 251 -6.60 4.56 -14.29
CA ALA A 251 -8.02 4.26 -14.14
C ALA A 251 -8.52 4.52 -12.71
N TYR A 252 -7.68 4.28 -11.70
CA TYR A 252 -7.93 4.66 -10.31
C TYR A 252 -7.55 6.12 -9.97
N GLY A 253 -7.37 6.98 -10.96
CA GLY A 253 -7.15 8.42 -10.79
C GLY A 253 -5.75 8.83 -10.36
N LEU A 254 -4.79 7.91 -10.31
CA LEU A 254 -3.41 8.24 -9.99
C LEU A 254 -2.71 8.92 -11.19
N ASN A 255 -1.85 9.87 -10.91
CA ASN A 255 -1.03 10.59 -11.90
C ASN A 255 0.47 10.55 -11.56
N HIS A 256 0.85 9.77 -10.54
CA HIS A 256 2.21 9.72 -10.03
C HIS A 256 2.57 8.31 -9.53
N VAL A 257 3.81 7.86 -9.78
CA VAL A 257 4.37 6.63 -9.20
C VAL A 257 5.76 6.91 -8.67
N ARG A 258 5.98 6.52 -7.41
CA ARG A 258 7.27 6.53 -6.72
C ARG A 258 7.84 5.12 -6.70
N PHE A 259 9.07 4.95 -7.18
CA PHE A 259 9.78 3.66 -7.16
C PHE A 259 10.71 3.60 -5.95
N HIS A 260 10.23 2.93 -4.89
CA HIS A 260 10.91 2.86 -3.61
C HIS A 260 12.26 2.15 -3.70
N SER A 261 13.35 2.90 -3.55
CA SER A 261 14.73 2.40 -3.59
C SER A 261 15.09 1.54 -4.83
N TRP A 262 14.52 1.88 -5.98
CA TRP A 262 14.89 1.30 -7.26
C TRP A 262 14.51 2.20 -8.44
N CYS A 263 15.00 1.87 -9.64
CA CYS A 263 14.69 2.58 -10.88
C CYS A 263 14.10 1.58 -11.90
N PRO A 264 12.94 1.87 -12.50
CA PRO A 264 12.32 1.00 -13.49
C PRO A 264 13.09 0.98 -14.82
N PRO A 265 12.81 0.03 -15.74
CA PRO A 265 13.41 0.01 -17.07
C PRO A 265 12.80 1.10 -17.98
N GLU A 266 13.45 1.34 -19.13
CA GLU A 266 13.00 2.31 -20.14
C GLU A 266 11.53 2.10 -20.57
N ALA A 267 11.08 0.85 -20.63
CA ALA A 267 9.69 0.51 -20.95
C ALA A 267 8.65 1.19 -20.05
N ALA A 268 8.98 1.39 -18.76
CA ALA A 268 8.10 2.10 -17.82
C ALA A 268 8.01 3.60 -18.15
N PHE A 269 9.14 4.21 -18.49
CA PHE A 269 9.17 5.63 -18.87
C PHE A 269 8.42 5.87 -20.18
N VAL A 270 8.60 4.99 -21.17
CA VAL A 270 7.85 5.06 -22.45
C VAL A 270 6.34 4.96 -22.19
N ALA A 271 5.92 4.00 -21.39
CA ALA A 271 4.49 3.86 -21.05
C ALA A 271 3.95 5.07 -20.29
N ALA A 272 4.72 5.59 -19.32
CA ALA A 272 4.35 6.78 -18.56
C ALA A 272 4.31 8.05 -19.41
N ASP A 273 5.24 8.20 -20.37
CA ASP A 273 5.23 9.32 -21.31
C ASP A 273 3.93 9.40 -22.13
N GLU A 274 3.40 8.24 -22.52
CA GLU A 274 2.14 8.16 -23.26
C GLU A 274 0.90 8.37 -22.37
N LEU A 275 0.93 7.85 -21.14
CA LEU A 275 -0.20 7.89 -20.20
C LEU A 275 -0.26 9.17 -19.33
N GLY A 276 0.77 10.00 -19.38
CA GLY A 276 0.79 11.23 -18.59
C GLY A 276 1.06 11.04 -17.10
N ILE A 277 1.74 9.96 -16.70
CA ILE A 277 2.04 9.63 -15.29
C ILE A 277 3.44 10.15 -14.94
N ILE A 278 3.54 10.95 -13.89
CA ILE A 278 4.80 11.47 -13.36
C ILE A 278 5.54 10.37 -12.59
N LEU A 279 6.77 10.08 -12.98
CA LEU A 279 7.60 9.08 -12.32
C LEU A 279 8.65 9.71 -11.41
N GLN A 280 8.85 9.05 -10.26
CA GLN A 280 9.90 9.34 -9.29
C GLN A 280 10.72 8.06 -9.04
N PRO A 281 11.75 7.77 -9.85
CA PRO A 281 12.76 6.79 -9.46
C PRO A 281 13.55 7.26 -8.24
N GLU A 282 14.14 6.29 -7.54
CA GLU A 282 15.05 6.54 -6.43
C GLU A 282 16.39 5.86 -6.67
N LEU A 283 17.45 6.34 -6.00
CA LEU A 283 18.67 5.56 -5.85
C LEU A 283 18.33 4.21 -5.18
N PRO A 284 18.99 3.11 -5.54
CA PRO A 284 18.68 1.78 -5.03
C PRO A 284 19.14 1.60 -3.58
N PHE A 285 18.63 2.45 -2.67
CA PHE A 285 19.06 2.44 -1.28
C PHE A 285 18.03 3.02 -0.30
N TRP A 286 17.96 2.47 0.92
CA TRP A 286 17.42 3.11 2.11
C TRP A 286 18.36 2.86 3.29
N GLY A 287 18.43 3.80 4.25
CA GLY A 287 19.24 3.64 5.43
C GLY A 287 20.27 4.77 5.68
N ASP A 288 21.42 4.41 6.27
CA ASP A 288 22.47 5.35 6.66
C ASP A 288 23.26 5.87 5.44
N PHE A 289 22.97 7.11 5.04
CA PHE A 289 23.70 7.80 3.99
C PHE A 289 25.05 8.28 4.55
N ASN A 290 25.93 7.33 4.83
CA ASN A 290 27.18 7.52 5.55
C ASN A 290 28.30 8.03 4.64
N ASP A 291 28.68 9.28 4.81
CA ASP A 291 29.75 9.91 4.00
C ASP A 291 31.15 9.28 4.21
N LYS A 292 31.33 8.46 5.25
CA LYS A 292 32.59 7.72 5.49
C LYS A 292 32.62 6.39 4.74
N ASP A 293 31.48 5.85 4.32
CA ASP A 293 31.42 4.67 3.47
C ASP A 293 31.64 5.07 2.00
N THR A 294 32.91 5.23 1.65
CA THR A 294 33.29 5.71 0.32
C THR A 294 32.86 4.76 -0.81
N LEU A 295 32.79 3.46 -0.58
CA LEU A 295 32.37 2.48 -1.59
C LEU A 295 30.87 2.61 -1.87
N LEU A 296 30.05 2.70 -0.83
CA LEU A 296 28.62 2.92 -0.98
C LEU A 296 28.35 4.27 -1.66
N MET A 297 28.98 5.35 -1.20
CA MET A 297 28.77 6.67 -1.78
C MET A 297 29.20 6.75 -3.27
N GLN A 298 30.32 6.16 -3.64
CA GLN A 298 30.76 6.09 -5.05
C GLN A 298 29.78 5.28 -5.91
N PHE A 299 29.31 4.16 -5.39
CA PHE A 299 28.33 3.32 -6.09
C PHE A 299 27.01 4.07 -6.31
N LEU A 300 26.44 4.65 -5.25
CA LEU A 300 25.16 5.38 -5.34
C LEU A 300 25.26 6.61 -6.24
N HIS A 301 26.38 7.36 -6.18
CA HIS A 301 26.59 8.50 -7.05
C HIS A 301 26.64 8.09 -8.53
N LYS A 302 27.38 7.02 -8.85
CA LYS A 302 27.48 6.47 -10.20
C LYS A 302 26.11 5.97 -10.70
N GLU A 303 25.37 5.24 -9.88
CA GLU A 303 24.00 4.78 -10.22
C GLU A 303 23.09 5.98 -10.55
N GLY A 304 23.12 7.04 -9.72
CA GLY A 304 22.32 8.24 -9.95
C GLY A 304 22.68 8.95 -11.26
N GLU A 305 23.99 9.13 -11.53
CA GLU A 305 24.45 9.69 -12.81
C GLU A 305 23.96 8.85 -14.00
N ASN A 306 24.09 7.52 -13.91
CA ASN A 306 23.67 6.59 -14.95
C ASN A 306 22.15 6.67 -15.20
N ILE A 307 21.34 6.67 -14.13
CA ILE A 307 19.89 6.82 -14.23
C ILE A 307 19.52 8.12 -14.95
N LEU A 308 20.10 9.26 -14.53
CA LEU A 308 19.80 10.56 -15.10
C LEU A 308 20.25 10.70 -16.54
N ARG A 309 21.43 10.17 -16.89
CA ARG A 309 21.94 10.20 -18.28
C ARG A 309 21.14 9.27 -19.19
N THR A 310 20.74 8.10 -18.71
CA THR A 310 20.03 7.11 -19.51
C THR A 310 18.58 7.48 -19.71
N TYR A 311 17.87 7.84 -18.64
CA TYR A 311 16.40 8.02 -18.66
C TYR A 311 15.97 9.49 -18.53
N GLY A 312 16.88 10.42 -18.22
CA GLY A 312 16.54 11.84 -17.99
C GLY A 312 15.89 12.55 -19.17
N HIS A 313 15.97 11.98 -20.39
CA HIS A 313 15.34 12.53 -21.59
C HIS A 313 13.82 12.29 -21.64
N HIS A 314 13.27 11.35 -20.81
CA HIS A 314 11.84 11.07 -20.76
C HIS A 314 11.07 12.20 -20.07
N PRO A 315 9.99 12.70 -20.69
CA PRO A 315 9.14 13.73 -20.09
C PRO A 315 8.48 13.32 -18.78
N SER A 316 8.14 12.04 -18.61
CA SER A 316 7.55 11.48 -17.40
C SER A 316 8.50 11.45 -16.21
N PHE A 317 9.81 11.39 -16.44
CA PHE A 317 10.83 11.46 -15.40
C PHE A 317 10.99 12.89 -14.89
N ARG A 318 10.12 13.34 -13.97
CA ARG A 318 10.16 14.71 -13.43
C ARG A 318 10.79 14.80 -12.06
N MET A 319 10.72 13.75 -11.25
CA MET A 319 11.10 13.76 -9.84
C MET A 319 12.17 12.71 -9.58
N PHE A 320 13.15 13.00 -8.72
CA PHE A 320 14.18 12.07 -8.32
C PHE A 320 14.52 12.21 -6.84
N ALA A 321 14.63 11.07 -6.14
CA ALA A 321 15.01 11.03 -4.74
C ALA A 321 16.29 10.21 -4.52
N LEU A 322 17.05 10.54 -3.47
CA LEU A 322 18.28 9.82 -3.12
C LEU A 322 18.02 8.47 -2.42
N GLY A 323 16.77 8.10 -2.26
CA GLY A 323 16.36 6.83 -1.66
C GLY A 323 15.24 7.00 -0.66
N ASN A 324 14.95 5.92 0.06
CA ASN A 324 13.89 5.89 1.07
C ASN A 324 14.45 6.08 2.48
N GLU A 325 13.67 6.70 3.36
CA GLU A 325 13.90 6.78 4.82
C GLU A 325 15.38 6.92 5.21
N LEU A 326 16.06 7.86 4.58
CA LEU A 326 17.49 8.06 4.77
C LEU A 326 17.78 8.78 6.09
N TRP A 327 18.91 8.46 6.68
CA TRP A 327 19.58 9.23 7.73
C TRP A 327 21.06 9.39 7.41
N GLY A 328 21.84 10.06 8.26
CA GLY A 328 23.27 10.26 8.05
C GLY A 328 23.62 11.65 7.54
N SER A 329 24.47 11.74 6.52
CA SER A 329 25.11 13.01 6.12
C SER A 329 24.22 13.87 5.22
N ILE A 330 23.55 14.87 5.80
CA ILE A 330 22.77 15.88 5.07
C ILE A 330 23.65 16.63 4.06
N GLY A 331 24.92 16.94 4.42
CA GLY A 331 25.87 17.60 3.53
C GLY A 331 26.17 16.78 2.28
N LYS A 332 26.35 15.46 2.43
CA LYS A 332 26.60 14.56 1.29
C LYS A 332 25.35 14.41 0.41
N MET A 333 24.16 14.38 1.00
CA MET A 333 22.91 14.39 0.22
C MET A 333 22.78 15.65 -0.63
N ALA A 334 23.08 16.81 -0.05
CA ALA A 334 23.06 18.09 -0.78
C ALA A 334 24.08 18.13 -1.93
N GLU A 335 25.30 17.60 -1.70
CA GLU A 335 26.34 17.46 -2.73
C GLU A 335 25.85 16.61 -3.92
N PHE A 336 25.25 15.45 -3.64
CA PHE A 336 24.69 14.58 -4.68
C PHE A 336 23.63 15.29 -5.52
N ILE A 337 22.69 15.99 -4.88
CA ILE A 337 21.65 16.73 -5.60
C ILE A 337 22.26 17.85 -6.45
N GLU A 338 23.26 18.56 -5.94
CA GLU A 338 23.93 19.60 -6.72
C GLU A 338 24.57 19.03 -7.99
N ASP A 339 25.24 17.89 -7.90
CA ASP A 339 25.85 17.21 -9.05
C ASP A 339 24.80 16.66 -10.02
N PHE A 340 23.73 16.04 -9.51
CA PHE A 340 22.64 15.51 -10.34
C PHE A 340 21.88 16.61 -11.08
N ARG A 341 21.69 17.76 -10.45
CA ARG A 341 21.05 18.94 -11.07
C ARG A 341 21.88 19.49 -12.26
N LYS A 342 23.21 19.36 -12.25
CA LYS A 342 24.02 19.70 -13.40
C LYS A 342 23.80 18.80 -14.61
N ILE A 343 23.43 17.53 -14.35
CA ILE A 343 23.14 16.53 -15.40
C ILE A 343 21.72 16.69 -15.94
N ALA A 344 20.75 16.90 -15.06
CA ALA A 344 19.33 16.97 -15.40
C ALA A 344 18.64 18.18 -14.72
N PRO A 345 18.89 19.42 -15.23
CA PRO A 345 18.42 20.65 -14.60
C PRO A 345 16.90 20.87 -14.69
N ASP A 346 16.21 20.09 -15.51
CA ASP A 346 14.75 20.11 -15.67
C ASP A 346 14.00 19.16 -14.72
N LYS A 347 14.71 18.48 -13.82
CA LYS A 347 14.15 17.61 -12.80
C LYS A 347 14.07 18.30 -11.44
N VAL A 348 13.16 17.85 -10.60
CA VAL A 348 13.09 18.26 -9.19
C VAL A 348 13.61 17.14 -8.30
N PHE A 349 14.33 17.52 -7.24
CA PHE A 349 15.07 16.61 -6.40
C PHE A 349 14.68 16.72 -4.94
N THR A 350 14.72 15.57 -4.24
CA THR A 350 14.63 15.53 -2.78
C THR A 350 15.66 14.55 -2.19
N PHE A 351 15.97 14.70 -0.91
CA PHE A 351 16.88 13.77 -0.22
C PHE A 351 16.29 12.37 -0.08
N GLY A 352 14.98 12.28 0.07
CA GLY A 352 14.28 11.04 0.24
C GLY A 352 13.09 11.26 1.16
N SER A 353 12.16 10.36 1.10
CA SER A 353 11.04 10.35 2.00
C SER A 353 11.46 9.77 3.33
N ASN A 354 10.88 10.25 4.50
CA ASN A 354 11.54 9.81 5.61
C ASN A 354 10.93 10.03 6.97
N TYR A 355 11.38 9.15 7.76
CA TYR A 355 11.34 9.04 9.18
C TYR A 355 12.23 10.06 9.91
N TYR A 356 13.54 10.02 9.70
CA TYR A 356 14.47 10.92 10.39
C TYR A 356 14.54 12.32 9.78
N LEU A 357 14.54 12.40 8.47
CA LEU A 357 14.53 13.69 7.78
C LEU A 357 13.21 14.43 8.02
N GLY A 358 12.10 13.73 8.19
CA GLY A 358 10.82 14.30 8.55
C GLY A 358 10.88 15.19 9.79
N TYR A 359 11.52 14.73 10.83
CA TYR A 359 11.70 15.51 12.04
C TYR A 359 12.57 16.75 11.88
N GLN A 360 13.46 16.72 10.91
CA GLN A 360 14.40 17.81 10.68
C GLN A 360 13.83 18.90 9.79
N GLY A 361 12.69 18.67 9.15
CA GLY A 361 12.09 19.58 8.19
C GLY A 361 12.91 19.75 6.91
N VAL A 362 12.50 20.69 6.09
CA VAL A 362 13.12 20.98 4.79
C VAL A 362 14.58 21.43 4.94
N LYS A 363 15.46 20.89 4.11
CA LYS A 363 16.89 21.25 4.04
C LYS A 363 17.23 21.91 2.72
N GLN A 364 18.31 22.68 2.73
CA GLN A 364 18.85 23.30 1.52
C GLN A 364 19.21 22.22 0.49
N GLY A 365 18.76 22.40 -0.74
CA GLY A 365 18.96 21.46 -1.85
C GLY A 365 17.71 20.67 -2.21
N MET A 366 16.73 20.54 -1.32
CA MET A 366 15.44 19.95 -1.63
C MET A 366 14.55 20.90 -2.44
N ASP A 367 13.97 20.42 -3.53
CA ASP A 367 12.94 21.13 -4.29
C ASP A 367 11.53 20.81 -3.78
N TYR A 368 11.33 19.66 -3.16
CA TYR A 368 10.10 19.23 -2.52
C TYR A 368 10.42 18.37 -1.29
N PHE A 369 9.44 18.17 -0.43
CA PHE A 369 9.60 17.46 0.83
C PHE A 369 8.56 16.38 0.98
N THR A 370 8.97 15.14 1.16
CA THR A 370 8.10 13.98 1.44
C THR A 370 8.27 13.54 2.87
N THR A 371 7.17 13.42 3.61
CA THR A 371 7.21 13.03 5.01
C THR A 371 5.87 12.50 5.50
N CYS A 372 5.92 11.64 6.50
CA CYS A 372 4.75 11.29 7.32
C CYS A 372 4.81 11.92 8.71
N ARG A 373 5.88 12.65 9.03
CA ARG A 373 6.16 13.16 10.39
C ARG A 373 6.90 14.46 10.33
N VAL A 374 6.29 15.50 10.82
CA VAL A 374 6.94 16.78 11.03
C VAL A 374 6.70 17.26 12.46
N GLY A 375 7.59 18.08 12.99
CA GLY A 375 7.46 18.68 14.33
C GLY A 375 8.04 17.86 15.47
N GLY A 376 8.85 16.82 15.17
CA GLY A 376 9.60 16.07 16.17
C GLY A 376 8.85 14.90 16.82
N GLU A 377 9.42 14.32 17.87
CA GLU A 377 8.92 13.13 18.56
C GLU A 377 7.87 13.45 19.65
N GLY A 378 6.94 14.36 19.37
CA GLY A 378 5.88 14.70 20.33
C GLY A 378 4.83 13.59 20.41
N TRP A 379 4.76 12.86 21.54
CA TRP A 379 3.67 11.93 21.82
C TRP A 379 2.34 12.67 21.91
N GLY A 380 1.32 12.10 21.24
CA GLY A 380 -0.03 12.65 21.30
C GLY A 380 -0.28 13.91 20.46
N ASN A 381 0.69 14.37 19.67
CA ASN A 381 0.47 15.44 18.70
C ASN A 381 0.28 14.87 17.29
N TYR A 382 -0.90 14.37 17.02
CA TYR A 382 -1.25 13.72 15.76
C TYR A 382 -1.37 14.70 14.59
N GLY A 383 -1.66 15.98 14.85
CA GLY A 383 -1.76 17.01 13.81
C GLY A 383 -0.46 17.35 13.11
N THR A 384 0.68 16.89 13.66
CA THR A 384 2.01 17.06 13.04
C THR A 384 2.40 15.95 12.08
N HIS A 385 1.59 14.89 11.96
CA HIS A 385 1.82 13.76 11.07
C HIS A 385 1.01 13.94 9.78
N THR A 386 1.63 13.77 8.65
CA THR A 386 1.04 14.03 7.33
C THR A 386 0.31 12.83 6.72
N ARG A 387 -0.10 11.87 7.54
CA ARG A 387 -1.02 10.80 7.18
C ARG A 387 -1.83 10.38 8.41
N GLY A 388 -3.12 10.16 8.20
CA GLY A 388 -4.07 9.93 9.29
C GLY A 388 -3.97 8.57 9.97
N SER A 389 -3.42 7.58 9.28
CA SER A 389 -3.30 6.22 9.76
C SER A 389 -2.17 6.02 10.77
N PHE A 390 -1.11 6.81 10.68
CA PHE A 390 0.14 6.52 11.36
C PHE A 390 0.61 7.64 12.26
N SER A 391 0.83 7.29 13.53
CA SER A 391 1.64 8.09 14.44
C SER A 391 2.78 7.23 14.97
N PHE A 392 4.00 7.50 14.58
CA PHE A 392 5.17 6.80 15.12
C PHE A 392 5.32 7.03 16.63
N ALA A 393 4.85 8.16 17.10
CA ALA A 393 4.85 8.48 18.52
C ALA A 393 3.97 7.52 19.33
N ASP A 394 2.92 6.97 18.75
CA ASP A 394 1.97 6.10 19.43
C ASP A 394 1.46 4.97 18.50
N ALA A 395 2.35 4.05 18.18
CA ALA A 395 2.05 2.92 17.30
C ALA A 395 0.94 2.02 17.86
N ALA A 396 0.76 1.97 19.19
CA ALA A 396 -0.27 1.15 19.81
C ALA A 396 -1.68 1.67 19.54
N ASP A 397 -1.85 2.98 19.39
CA ASP A 397 -3.15 3.62 19.24
C ASP A 397 -3.43 4.12 17.81
N GLY A 398 -2.45 4.07 16.92
CA GLY A 398 -2.57 4.54 15.54
C GLY A 398 -2.52 6.06 15.40
N GLY A 399 -3.06 6.59 14.31
CA GLY A 399 -3.05 8.01 13.96
C GLY A 399 -4.31 8.77 14.32
N MET A 400 -4.51 9.91 13.66
CA MET A 400 -5.64 10.83 13.92
C MET A 400 -6.99 10.13 13.88
N ILE A 401 -7.21 9.23 12.94
CA ILE A 401 -8.49 8.52 12.75
C ILE A 401 -8.87 7.70 13.99
N ASN A 402 -7.89 7.16 14.72
CA ASN A 402 -8.15 6.38 15.93
C ASN A 402 -8.26 7.25 17.20
N HIS A 403 -7.81 8.51 17.16
CA HIS A 403 -7.79 9.39 18.33
C HIS A 403 -8.94 10.38 18.39
N PHE A 404 -9.31 10.94 17.24
CA PHE A 404 -10.32 11.98 17.20
C PHE A 404 -11.69 11.41 16.84
N TYR A 405 -12.75 11.97 17.44
CA TYR A 405 -14.11 11.65 17.07
C TYR A 405 -14.29 11.87 15.56
N PRO A 406 -14.88 10.90 14.83
CA PRO A 406 -14.95 10.94 13.38
C PRO A 406 -15.59 12.22 12.83
N ASN A 407 -14.87 12.88 11.94
CA ASN A 407 -15.31 14.14 11.34
C ASN A 407 -14.55 14.36 10.00
N THR A 408 -14.99 15.30 9.21
CA THR A 408 -14.34 15.70 7.96
C THR A 408 -13.68 17.09 8.03
N THR A 409 -13.40 17.59 9.25
CA THR A 409 -12.65 18.85 9.43
C THR A 409 -11.16 18.62 9.62
N MET A 410 -10.73 17.38 9.90
CA MET A 410 -9.33 17.03 10.08
C MET A 410 -8.53 17.28 8.79
N ASN A 411 -7.33 17.83 8.97
CA ASN A 411 -6.36 18.11 7.91
C ASN A 411 -4.93 18.11 8.50
N PHE A 412 -3.93 18.33 7.67
CA PHE A 412 -2.52 18.33 8.03
C PHE A 412 -1.86 19.73 7.97
N ASP A 413 -2.62 20.81 8.08
CA ASP A 413 -2.09 22.19 7.99
C ASP A 413 -0.99 22.43 9.01
N GLU A 414 -1.15 21.93 10.26
CA GLU A 414 -0.12 22.03 11.31
C GLU A 414 1.16 21.29 10.90
N GLY A 415 1.05 20.05 10.39
CA GLY A 415 2.19 19.26 9.93
C GLY A 415 2.93 19.95 8.78
N CYS A 416 2.21 20.48 7.80
CA CYS A 416 2.81 21.22 6.70
C CYS A 416 3.49 22.50 7.16
N ALA A 417 2.94 23.22 8.12
CA ALA A 417 3.56 24.41 8.66
C ALA A 417 4.89 24.10 9.39
N LEU A 418 4.94 23.01 10.13
CA LEU A 418 6.12 22.58 10.86
C LEU A 418 7.24 22.01 9.98
N ALA A 419 6.97 21.73 8.71
CA ALA A 419 7.99 21.34 7.74
C ALA A 419 9.03 22.45 7.49
N PHE A 420 8.70 23.70 7.83
CA PHE A 420 9.55 24.86 7.58
C PHE A 420 10.00 25.52 8.89
N PRO A 421 11.21 26.09 8.93
CA PRO A 421 11.63 26.96 10.02
C PRO A 421 10.66 28.13 10.21
N GLU A 422 10.46 28.54 11.46
CA GLU A 422 9.63 29.71 11.80
C GLU A 422 10.07 30.94 11.01
N GLY A 423 9.11 31.65 10.42
CA GLY A 423 9.38 32.83 9.61
C GLY A 423 9.82 32.56 8.17
N THR A 424 9.78 31.31 7.69
CA THR A 424 10.04 31.00 6.29
C THR A 424 9.04 31.72 5.40
N SER A 425 9.54 32.54 4.45
CA SER A 425 8.67 33.20 3.50
C SER A 425 8.03 32.21 2.52
N PRO A 426 6.80 32.46 2.04
CA PRO A 426 6.14 31.60 1.05
C PRO A 426 6.98 31.31 -0.20
N ALA A 427 7.81 32.25 -0.59
CA ALA A 427 8.72 32.09 -1.76
C ALA A 427 9.88 31.13 -1.53
N LYS A 428 10.13 30.72 -0.28
CA LYS A 428 11.17 29.73 0.10
C LYS A 428 10.58 28.40 0.55
N ALA A 429 9.26 28.33 0.65
CA ALA A 429 8.58 27.11 0.94
C ALA A 429 8.58 26.19 -0.31
N VAL A 430 8.56 24.89 -0.09
CA VAL A 430 8.53 23.88 -1.15
C VAL A 430 7.30 22.98 -1.01
N PRO A 431 6.87 22.28 -2.06
CA PRO A 431 5.77 21.32 -1.97
C PRO A 431 6.02 20.26 -0.88
N VAL A 432 4.97 19.96 -0.10
CA VAL A 432 4.96 18.86 0.86
C VAL A 432 4.09 17.74 0.32
N ILE A 433 4.59 16.52 0.35
CA ILE A 433 3.91 15.31 -0.11
C ILE A 433 3.78 14.36 1.08
N SER A 434 2.58 13.82 1.32
CA SER A 434 2.37 12.75 2.28
C SER A 434 3.05 11.47 1.82
N HIS A 435 3.97 10.96 2.63
CA HIS A 435 4.76 9.78 2.34
C HIS A 435 4.09 8.51 2.83
N GLU A 436 3.98 7.52 1.95
CA GLU A 436 3.42 6.19 2.27
C GLU A 436 2.06 6.29 2.98
N THR A 437 1.18 7.10 2.42
CA THR A 437 -0.15 7.38 2.94
C THR A 437 -0.96 6.11 3.08
N ALA A 438 -1.77 6.04 4.13
CA ALA A 438 -2.69 4.95 4.49
C ALA A 438 -2.01 3.73 5.15
N GLN A 439 -1.75 2.62 4.48
CA GLN A 439 -1.20 1.36 5.04
C GLN A 439 -2.17 0.56 5.92
N PHE A 440 -3.45 0.61 5.60
CA PHE A 440 -4.48 -0.10 6.35
C PHE A 440 -4.51 -1.59 6.01
N GLN A 441 -4.12 -2.44 6.95
CA GLN A 441 -4.09 -3.89 6.77
C GLN A 441 -5.50 -4.44 6.56
N THR A 442 -5.65 -5.34 5.59
CA THR A 442 -6.84 -6.14 5.35
C THR A 442 -6.56 -7.64 5.59
N TYR A 443 -7.62 -8.42 5.78
CA TYR A 443 -7.48 -9.86 5.83
C TYR A 443 -7.30 -10.42 4.39
N PRO A 444 -6.35 -11.35 4.11
CA PRO A 444 -6.08 -11.81 2.75
C PRO A 444 -7.23 -12.62 2.16
N ASP A 445 -7.42 -12.55 0.83
CA ASP A 445 -8.24 -13.50 0.09
C ASP A 445 -7.39 -14.70 -0.34
N PHE A 446 -7.61 -15.86 0.30
CA PHE A 446 -6.85 -17.08 -0.03
C PHE A 446 -7.16 -17.65 -1.42
N ASP A 447 -8.20 -17.19 -2.11
CA ASP A 447 -8.42 -17.56 -3.51
C ASP A 447 -7.35 -16.98 -4.45
N GLU A 448 -6.65 -15.93 -4.04
CA GLU A 448 -5.52 -15.35 -4.77
C GLU A 448 -4.36 -16.34 -4.97
N ILE A 449 -4.16 -17.29 -4.06
CA ILE A 449 -3.13 -18.36 -4.19
C ILE A 449 -3.16 -19.01 -5.57
N LYS A 450 -4.34 -19.15 -6.17
CA LYS A 450 -4.52 -19.78 -7.49
C LYS A 450 -3.93 -18.97 -8.65
N LYS A 451 -3.69 -17.68 -8.45
CA LYS A 451 -3.09 -16.78 -9.45
C LYS A 451 -1.57 -16.94 -9.56
N TYR A 452 -0.93 -17.44 -8.52
CA TYR A 452 0.53 -17.61 -8.46
C TYR A 452 0.98 -18.82 -9.27
N THR A 453 0.90 -18.72 -10.60
CA THR A 453 1.22 -19.78 -11.55
C THR A 453 2.62 -19.64 -12.16
N GLY A 454 3.35 -18.62 -11.73
CA GLY A 454 4.65 -18.24 -12.28
C GLY A 454 5.85 -18.63 -11.41
N THR A 455 6.75 -17.67 -11.25
CA THR A 455 8.06 -17.88 -10.62
C THR A 455 8.02 -17.76 -9.10
N LEU A 456 7.20 -16.84 -8.54
CA LEU A 456 7.05 -16.71 -7.09
C LEU A 456 5.83 -17.49 -6.61
N TYR A 457 5.91 -17.98 -5.36
CA TYR A 457 4.84 -18.76 -4.75
C TYR A 457 4.48 -18.20 -3.35
N PRO A 458 3.17 -18.13 -3.00
CA PRO A 458 2.72 -17.49 -1.77
C PRO A 458 2.60 -18.49 -0.61
N TYR A 459 3.71 -19.14 -0.20
CA TYR A 459 3.70 -20.01 0.98
C TYR A 459 3.24 -19.28 2.25
N ASN A 460 3.50 -17.98 2.34
CA ASN A 460 2.99 -17.12 3.41
C ASN A 460 1.46 -17.17 3.50
N MET A 461 0.74 -17.06 2.39
CA MET A 461 -0.73 -17.18 2.36
C MET A 461 -1.20 -18.57 2.78
N GLU A 462 -0.50 -19.64 2.37
CA GLU A 462 -0.83 -21.00 2.80
C GLU A 462 -0.63 -21.19 4.30
N VAL A 463 0.42 -20.59 4.88
CA VAL A 463 0.65 -20.60 6.33
C VAL A 463 -0.47 -19.88 7.06
N PHE A 464 -0.85 -18.67 6.59
CA PHE A 464 -1.96 -17.92 7.19
C PHE A 464 -3.29 -18.65 7.09
N ARG A 465 -3.59 -19.24 5.92
CA ARG A 465 -4.78 -20.08 5.74
C ARG A 465 -4.81 -21.25 6.72
N SER A 466 -3.67 -21.95 6.87
CA SER A 466 -3.54 -23.06 7.81
C SER A 466 -3.71 -22.65 9.27
N ARG A 467 -3.22 -21.45 9.64
CA ARG A 467 -3.42 -20.89 10.99
C ARG A 467 -4.89 -20.60 11.25
N LEU A 468 -5.59 -19.98 10.31
CA LEU A 468 -7.02 -19.70 10.42
C LEU A 468 -7.86 -20.99 10.50
N GLU A 469 -7.48 -22.02 9.71
CA GLU A 469 -8.11 -23.34 9.78
C GLU A 469 -7.95 -23.97 11.17
N LYS A 470 -6.75 -23.92 11.75
CA LYS A 470 -6.47 -24.40 13.10
C LYS A 470 -7.25 -23.63 14.17
N ALA A 471 -7.47 -22.35 13.96
CA ALA A 471 -8.31 -21.52 14.82
C ALA A 471 -9.82 -21.80 14.65
N GLY A 472 -10.19 -22.65 13.68
CA GLY A 472 -11.59 -23.07 13.44
C GLY A 472 -12.46 -21.98 12.80
N MET A 473 -11.85 -21.04 12.05
CA MET A 473 -12.55 -19.89 11.44
C MET A 473 -12.34 -19.79 9.92
N LEU A 474 -11.85 -20.86 9.26
CA LEU A 474 -11.57 -20.80 7.82
C LEU A 474 -12.82 -20.53 6.98
N ASP A 475 -13.99 -20.95 7.44
CA ASP A 475 -15.28 -20.67 6.81
C ASP A 475 -15.65 -19.18 6.78
N GLN A 476 -15.09 -18.38 7.71
CA GLN A 476 -15.28 -16.92 7.77
C GLN A 476 -14.22 -16.13 6.97
N ALA A 477 -13.25 -16.79 6.32
CA ALA A 477 -12.13 -16.11 5.68
C ALA A 477 -12.55 -15.02 4.69
N LYS A 478 -13.58 -15.30 3.85
CA LYS A 478 -14.10 -14.34 2.88
C LYS A 478 -14.82 -13.16 3.55
N ASP A 479 -15.53 -13.43 4.63
CA ASP A 479 -16.20 -12.37 5.39
C ASP A 479 -15.18 -11.47 6.09
N PHE A 480 -14.09 -12.03 6.61
CA PHE A 480 -12.98 -11.25 7.17
C PHE A 480 -12.31 -10.39 6.12
N HIS A 481 -12.04 -10.96 4.92
CA HIS A 481 -11.51 -10.20 3.80
C HIS A 481 -12.42 -9.02 3.44
N MET A 482 -13.71 -9.28 3.20
CA MET A 482 -14.65 -8.24 2.81
C MET A 482 -14.85 -7.19 3.89
N ALA A 483 -15.06 -7.61 5.15
CA ALA A 483 -15.33 -6.67 6.23
C ALA A 483 -14.11 -5.78 6.55
N SER A 484 -12.90 -6.36 6.63
CA SER A 484 -11.69 -5.57 6.84
C SER A 484 -11.36 -4.68 5.63
N GLY A 485 -11.58 -5.18 4.40
CA GLY A 485 -11.32 -4.45 3.17
C GLY A 485 -12.27 -3.26 2.97
N LEU A 486 -13.56 -3.42 3.19
CA LEU A 486 -14.52 -2.32 3.09
C LEU A 486 -14.29 -1.25 4.16
N TRP A 487 -13.86 -1.63 5.36
CA TRP A 487 -13.45 -0.67 6.37
C TRP A 487 -12.15 0.04 5.98
N SER A 488 -11.16 -0.68 5.50
CA SER A 488 -9.93 -0.10 4.96
C SER A 488 -10.21 0.92 3.84
N LEU A 489 -11.16 0.64 2.96
CA LEU A 489 -11.59 1.56 1.89
C LEU A 489 -12.08 2.91 2.45
N GLN A 490 -12.90 2.89 3.53
CA GLN A 490 -13.36 4.11 4.18
C GLN A 490 -12.21 4.88 4.85
N LEU A 491 -11.26 4.17 5.42
CA LEU A 491 -10.06 4.76 6.01
C LEU A 491 -9.16 5.40 4.94
N TYR A 492 -8.99 4.76 3.77
CA TYR A 492 -8.29 5.34 2.62
C TYR A 492 -8.94 6.63 2.13
N LYS A 493 -10.27 6.61 1.98
CA LYS A 493 -11.03 7.81 1.62
C LYS A 493 -10.76 8.95 2.60
N GLN A 494 -10.86 8.68 3.90
CA GLN A 494 -10.66 9.68 4.94
C GLN A 494 -9.24 10.26 4.92
N ASP A 495 -8.21 9.41 4.75
CA ASP A 495 -6.80 9.82 4.74
C ASP A 495 -6.48 10.67 3.49
N ILE A 496 -6.91 10.24 2.31
CA ILE A 496 -6.75 11.00 1.05
C ILE A 496 -7.51 12.34 1.12
N GLU A 497 -8.73 12.35 1.66
CA GLU A 497 -9.48 13.59 1.81
C GLU A 497 -8.84 14.54 2.83
N MET A 498 -8.16 14.05 3.88
CA MET A 498 -7.36 14.90 4.77
C MET A 498 -6.21 15.57 4.03
N ASP A 499 -5.51 14.86 3.14
CA ASP A 499 -4.50 15.45 2.26
C ASP A 499 -5.10 16.53 1.35
N LEU A 500 -6.26 16.26 0.73
CA LEU A 500 -6.96 17.21 -0.13
C LEU A 500 -7.51 18.43 0.60
N ARG A 501 -7.90 18.29 1.88
CA ARG A 501 -8.35 19.40 2.75
C ARG A 501 -7.19 20.23 3.32
N THR A 502 -5.96 19.80 3.11
CA THR A 502 -4.75 20.49 3.57
C THR A 502 -4.30 21.50 2.53
N LYS A 503 -4.40 22.79 2.86
CA LYS A 503 -4.21 23.89 1.91
C LYS A 503 -2.84 23.86 1.20
N ASN A 504 -1.80 23.48 1.91
CA ASN A 504 -0.42 23.55 1.42
C ASN A 504 0.17 22.13 1.18
N MET A 505 -0.67 21.10 1.12
CA MET A 505 -0.29 19.79 0.65
C MET A 505 -0.22 19.78 -0.88
N ALA A 506 0.77 19.12 -1.44
CA ALA A 506 0.99 19.06 -2.88
C ALA A 506 0.78 17.66 -3.47
N GLY A 507 0.51 16.67 -2.62
CA GLY A 507 0.26 15.31 -3.06
C GLY A 507 0.39 14.29 -1.94
N PHE A 508 0.10 13.05 -2.31
CA PHE A 508 0.33 11.86 -1.49
C PHE A 508 0.99 10.74 -2.31
N GLN A 509 1.60 9.79 -1.64
CA GLN A 509 2.17 8.57 -2.20
C GLN A 509 1.63 7.40 -1.38
N LEU A 510 0.58 6.72 -1.85
CA LEU A 510 -0.04 5.60 -1.16
C LEU A 510 0.95 4.45 -0.94
N LEU A 511 0.86 3.79 0.17
CA LEU A 511 1.35 2.44 0.41
C LEU A 511 0.14 1.58 0.83
N ASP A 512 -0.58 0.98 -0.07
CA ASP A 512 -0.43 1.07 -1.52
C ASP A 512 -1.79 0.96 -2.22
N LEU A 513 -1.86 1.15 -3.52
CA LEU A 513 -3.05 0.82 -4.32
C LEU A 513 -3.24 -0.70 -4.43
N GLN A 514 -2.14 -1.47 -4.49
CA GLN A 514 -2.11 -2.91 -4.59
C GLN A 514 -1.51 -3.54 -3.33
N ASP A 515 -1.78 -4.82 -3.12
CA ASP A 515 -1.10 -5.59 -2.09
C ASP A 515 0.40 -5.64 -2.34
N TYR A 516 1.14 -5.50 -1.25
CA TYR A 516 2.58 -5.58 -1.22
C TYR A 516 3.02 -6.85 -0.47
N PRO A 517 3.15 -8.01 -1.15
CA PRO A 517 3.50 -9.28 -0.51
C PRO A 517 5.01 -9.40 -0.21
N GLY A 518 5.70 -8.28 -0.01
CA GLY A 518 7.02 -8.14 0.58
C GLY A 518 6.93 -7.87 2.08
N GLN A 519 7.90 -7.28 2.67
CA GLN A 519 8.03 -6.90 4.08
C GLN A 519 6.79 -7.13 4.99
N GLY A 520 6.63 -8.35 5.54
CA GLY A 520 5.53 -8.67 6.44
C GLY A 520 4.21 -8.99 5.76
N SER A 521 4.20 -9.26 4.47
CA SER A 521 2.99 -9.60 3.69
C SER A 521 1.89 -8.55 3.84
N ALA A 522 2.18 -7.33 3.41
CA ALA A 522 1.28 -6.19 3.52
C ALA A 522 0.07 -6.32 2.57
N TYR A 523 -1.04 -6.87 3.07
CA TYR A 523 -2.32 -6.91 2.38
C TYR A 523 -3.07 -5.59 2.62
N ILE A 524 -2.65 -4.54 1.95
CA ILE A 524 -3.10 -3.16 2.19
C ILE A 524 -3.76 -2.52 0.98
N GLY A 525 -3.64 -3.13 -0.19
CA GLY A 525 -4.21 -2.61 -1.43
C GLY A 525 -5.73 -2.84 -1.51
N ILE A 526 -6.37 -2.05 -2.35
CA ILE A 526 -7.70 -2.34 -2.88
C ILE A 526 -7.64 -3.25 -4.11
N LEU A 527 -6.44 -3.38 -4.68
CA LEU A 527 -6.06 -4.35 -5.69
C LEU A 527 -5.16 -5.42 -5.06
N ASP A 528 -5.18 -6.62 -5.62
CA ASP A 528 -4.27 -7.68 -5.21
C ASP A 528 -2.85 -7.48 -5.78
N ALA A 529 -1.94 -8.41 -5.52
CA ALA A 529 -0.55 -8.33 -5.98
C ALA A 529 -0.38 -8.38 -7.52
N PHE A 530 -1.45 -8.70 -8.25
CA PHE A 530 -1.50 -8.74 -9.72
C PHE A 530 -2.16 -7.51 -10.33
N MET A 531 -2.50 -6.49 -9.54
CA MET A 531 -3.26 -5.31 -9.91
C MET A 531 -4.73 -5.62 -10.31
N ASP A 532 -5.27 -6.77 -9.88
CA ASP A 532 -6.68 -7.11 -10.09
C ASP A 532 -7.54 -6.62 -8.91
N PRO A 533 -8.79 -6.17 -9.17
CA PRO A 533 -9.69 -5.72 -8.12
C PRO A 533 -10.03 -6.82 -7.10
N LYS A 534 -9.94 -6.51 -5.81
CA LYS A 534 -10.39 -7.38 -4.72
C LYS A 534 -11.91 -7.39 -4.51
N GLY A 535 -12.67 -6.66 -5.32
CA GLY A 535 -14.13 -6.53 -5.18
C GLY A 535 -14.57 -5.57 -4.08
N LEU A 536 -13.68 -4.72 -3.57
CA LEU A 536 -13.96 -3.75 -2.50
C LEU A 536 -14.61 -2.48 -3.04
N CYS A 537 -14.17 -2.01 -4.20
CA CYS A 537 -14.75 -0.90 -4.94
C CYS A 537 -14.42 -1.01 -6.43
N THR A 538 -15.14 -0.25 -7.24
CA THR A 538 -14.83 -0.01 -8.65
C THR A 538 -13.88 1.19 -8.79
N GLU A 539 -13.24 1.33 -9.96
CA GLU A 539 -12.45 2.52 -10.32
C GLU A 539 -13.27 3.82 -10.15
N ARG A 540 -14.54 3.75 -10.53
CA ARG A 540 -15.46 4.90 -10.45
C ARG A 540 -15.70 5.32 -8.99
N GLU A 541 -15.95 4.39 -8.09
CA GLU A 541 -16.14 4.68 -6.65
C GLU A 541 -14.87 5.21 -6.01
N TRP A 542 -13.71 4.64 -6.36
CA TRP A 542 -12.43 5.14 -5.85
C TRP A 542 -12.15 6.58 -6.33
N ARG A 543 -12.57 6.94 -7.55
CA ARG A 543 -12.39 8.30 -8.10
C ARG A 543 -13.29 9.35 -7.44
N GLU A 544 -14.21 9.01 -6.55
CA GLU A 544 -14.94 9.99 -5.74
C GLU A 544 -14.01 10.87 -4.92
N TRP A 545 -12.87 10.32 -4.47
CA TRP A 545 -11.86 11.04 -3.68
C TRP A 545 -10.45 11.05 -4.31
N CYS A 546 -10.23 10.33 -5.39
CA CYS A 546 -8.95 10.26 -6.09
C CYS A 546 -9.10 10.74 -7.55
N ALA A 547 -9.42 12.03 -7.73
CA ALA A 547 -9.68 12.65 -9.02
C ALA A 547 -9.08 14.06 -9.10
N PRO A 548 -8.96 14.66 -10.30
CA PRO A 548 -8.49 16.06 -10.46
C PRO A 548 -9.41 17.10 -9.81
N ILE A 549 -10.69 16.79 -9.67
CA ILE A 549 -11.68 17.61 -8.94
C ILE A 549 -12.38 16.73 -7.93
N VAL A 550 -12.41 17.13 -6.65
CA VAL A 550 -13.07 16.39 -5.58
C VAL A 550 -13.92 17.34 -4.76
N PRO A 551 -15.26 17.16 -4.74
CA PRO A 551 -16.12 17.85 -3.78
C PRO A 551 -15.95 17.28 -2.37
N LEU A 552 -15.75 18.16 -1.36
CA LEU A 552 -15.43 17.78 0.00
C LEU A 552 -16.48 18.32 0.98
N LEU A 553 -17.06 17.44 1.77
CA LEU A 553 -17.88 17.81 2.93
C LEU A 553 -16.97 18.19 4.09
N ILE A 554 -17.28 19.30 4.77
CA ILE A 554 -16.59 19.75 5.97
C ILE A 554 -17.60 19.80 7.12
N ALA A 555 -17.71 18.69 7.84
CA ALA A 555 -18.65 18.50 8.95
C ALA A 555 -17.91 18.03 10.21
N ASP A 556 -18.39 18.40 11.37
CA ASP A 556 -17.78 18.08 12.66
C ASP A 556 -18.09 16.66 13.17
N ARG A 557 -18.94 15.91 12.46
CA ARG A 557 -19.36 14.54 12.81
C ARG A 557 -20.07 13.84 11.66
N PHE A 558 -20.28 12.53 11.80
CA PHE A 558 -21.10 11.71 10.91
C PHE A 558 -22.42 11.27 11.56
N CYS A 559 -22.53 11.33 12.89
CA CYS A 559 -23.72 10.91 13.65
C CYS A 559 -24.42 12.11 14.29
N PHE A 560 -25.72 12.21 14.05
CA PHE A 560 -26.55 13.34 14.47
C PHE A 560 -27.79 12.86 15.26
N THR A 561 -28.40 13.75 16.01
CA THR A 561 -29.75 13.54 16.50
C THR A 561 -30.76 14.25 15.60
N ASN A 562 -32.04 13.82 15.66
CA ASN A 562 -33.11 14.44 14.88
C ASN A 562 -33.56 15.82 15.40
N GLU A 563 -33.04 16.27 16.55
CA GLU A 563 -33.24 17.65 17.07
C GLU A 563 -32.11 18.59 16.63
N GLU A 564 -31.06 18.07 16.02
CA GLU A 564 -29.96 18.81 15.39
C GLU A 564 -30.21 18.96 13.89
N GLY A 565 -29.54 19.92 13.25
CA GLY A 565 -29.41 20.01 11.80
C GLY A 565 -27.98 19.64 11.39
N ILE A 566 -27.76 19.39 10.10
CA ILE A 566 -26.40 19.31 9.55
C ILE A 566 -26.02 20.72 9.10
N HIS A 567 -25.08 21.34 9.80
CA HIS A 567 -24.48 22.62 9.44
C HIS A 567 -23.05 22.37 8.97
N ALA A 568 -22.86 22.30 7.65
CA ALA A 568 -21.59 21.90 7.09
C ALA A 568 -21.10 22.88 6.02
N LYS A 569 -19.79 22.92 5.78
CA LYS A 569 -19.21 23.66 4.66
C LYS A 569 -18.93 22.70 3.53
N ILE A 570 -18.86 23.22 2.31
CA ILE A 570 -18.41 22.50 1.13
C ILE A 570 -17.14 23.17 0.64
N GLN A 571 -16.11 22.36 0.42
CA GLN A 571 -14.90 22.75 -0.28
C GLN A 571 -14.77 21.94 -1.57
N ILE A 572 -14.03 22.46 -2.54
CA ILE A 572 -13.67 21.75 -3.77
C ILE A 572 -12.15 21.74 -3.87
N ALA A 573 -11.57 20.55 -3.94
CA ALA A 573 -10.18 20.40 -4.36
C ALA A 573 -10.15 20.41 -5.90
N ASN A 574 -9.71 21.52 -6.52
CA ASN A 574 -9.63 21.67 -7.98
C ASN A 574 -8.18 21.76 -8.45
N TYR A 575 -7.68 20.66 -9.00
CA TYR A 575 -6.35 20.53 -9.58
C TYR A 575 -6.41 20.08 -11.05
N SER A 576 -7.48 20.42 -11.75
CA SER A 576 -7.74 19.98 -13.12
C SER A 576 -7.31 20.99 -14.18
N GLY A 577 -7.01 22.23 -13.81
CA GLY A 577 -6.85 23.33 -14.72
C GLY A 577 -8.14 23.83 -15.36
N LYS A 578 -9.31 23.29 -14.98
CA LYS A 578 -10.63 23.73 -15.46
C LYS A 578 -11.18 24.84 -14.55
N SER A 579 -11.79 25.89 -15.15
CA SER A 579 -12.52 26.91 -14.40
C SER A 579 -13.79 26.31 -13.81
N LEU A 580 -14.07 26.61 -12.54
CA LEU A 580 -15.31 26.23 -11.86
C LEU A 580 -16.38 27.33 -11.90
N LYS A 581 -16.03 28.52 -12.41
CA LYS A 581 -16.88 29.72 -12.35
C LYS A 581 -18.25 29.49 -12.98
N GLY A 582 -19.27 29.60 -12.14
CA GLY A 582 -20.67 29.50 -12.61
C GLY A 582 -21.18 28.08 -12.80
N HIS A 583 -20.32 27.08 -12.62
CA HIS A 583 -20.74 25.69 -12.53
C HIS A 583 -21.55 25.42 -11.27
N LYS A 584 -22.27 24.33 -11.24
CA LYS A 584 -23.15 23.95 -10.13
C LYS A 584 -22.65 22.72 -9.41
N LEU A 585 -22.71 22.78 -8.09
CA LEU A 585 -22.69 21.60 -7.24
C LEU A 585 -24.10 21.39 -6.69
N THR A 586 -24.65 20.22 -6.92
CA THR A 586 -25.92 19.75 -6.35
C THR A 586 -25.61 18.86 -5.16
N TRP A 587 -26.21 19.12 -4.00
CA TRP A 587 -26.22 18.19 -2.88
C TRP A 587 -27.60 17.54 -2.74
N ALA A 588 -27.61 16.28 -2.33
CA ALA A 588 -28.83 15.53 -2.10
C ALA A 588 -28.71 14.64 -0.86
N LEU A 589 -29.72 14.69 0.03
CA LEU A 589 -29.87 13.81 1.18
C LEU A 589 -31.32 13.31 1.23
N ALA A 590 -31.55 12.08 0.83
CA ALA A 590 -32.88 11.48 0.69
C ALA A 590 -33.83 12.36 -0.15
N LYS A 591 -34.80 13.06 0.48
CA LYS A 591 -35.77 13.91 -0.22
C LYS A 591 -35.38 15.39 -0.24
N GLN A 592 -34.30 15.77 0.42
CA GLN A 592 -33.80 17.13 0.47
C GLN A 592 -32.68 17.29 -0.55
N SER A 593 -32.63 18.44 -1.22
CA SER A 593 -31.53 18.78 -2.13
C SER A 593 -31.42 20.29 -2.26
N GLY A 594 -30.29 20.73 -2.75
CA GLY A 594 -30.03 22.12 -3.09
C GLY A 594 -28.87 22.27 -4.05
N GLU A 595 -28.67 23.49 -4.55
CA GLU A 595 -27.62 23.83 -5.51
C GLU A 595 -26.71 24.91 -4.91
N ILE A 596 -25.42 24.83 -5.20
CA ILE A 596 -24.40 25.83 -4.92
C ILE A 596 -23.76 26.24 -6.24
N ILE A 597 -23.74 27.54 -6.52
CA ILE A 597 -23.00 28.08 -7.67
C ILE A 597 -21.54 28.24 -7.25
N LEU A 598 -20.65 27.59 -8.00
CA LEU A 598 -19.24 27.51 -7.65
C LEU A 598 -18.50 28.82 -7.99
N PRO A 599 -17.60 29.27 -7.12
CA PRO A 599 -16.65 30.33 -7.42
C PRO A 599 -15.56 29.79 -8.38
N ASP A 600 -14.76 30.70 -8.93
CA ASP A 600 -13.56 30.32 -9.66
C ASP A 600 -12.38 30.12 -8.72
N GLY A 601 -11.42 29.27 -9.12
CA GLY A 601 -10.19 29.06 -8.38
C GLY A 601 -9.51 27.73 -8.69
N GLU A 602 -8.27 27.61 -8.23
CA GLU A 602 -7.43 26.41 -8.27
C GLU A 602 -6.95 26.04 -6.86
N GLY A 603 -6.72 24.75 -6.61
CA GLY A 603 -6.36 24.22 -5.30
C GLY A 603 -7.60 23.98 -4.45
N LEU A 604 -7.48 24.16 -3.14
CA LEU A 604 -8.60 24.01 -2.21
C LEU A 604 -9.44 25.29 -2.16
N ILE A 605 -10.71 25.20 -2.51
CA ILE A 605 -11.63 26.31 -2.71
C ILE A 605 -12.83 26.17 -1.76
N ASP A 606 -13.18 27.23 -1.03
CA ASP A 606 -14.42 27.30 -0.27
C ASP A 606 -15.59 27.53 -1.25
N ALA A 607 -16.47 26.54 -1.38
CA ALA A 607 -17.61 26.58 -2.32
C ALA A 607 -18.90 27.12 -1.69
N GLY A 608 -19.08 26.98 -0.38
CA GLY A 608 -20.26 27.41 0.34
C GLY A 608 -20.59 26.58 1.56
N ALA A 609 -21.83 26.62 1.99
CA ALA A 609 -22.32 25.86 3.14
C ALA A 609 -23.67 25.21 2.81
N LEU A 610 -24.02 24.20 3.58
CA LEU A 610 -25.32 23.55 3.55
C LEU A 610 -25.91 23.48 4.95
N ASP A 611 -27.23 23.62 5.01
CA ASP A 611 -28.03 23.45 6.21
C ASP A 611 -29.15 22.46 5.90
N ILE A 612 -29.21 21.36 6.64
CA ILE A 612 -30.16 20.28 6.40
C ILE A 612 -30.94 20.00 7.68
N ASP A 613 -32.26 20.04 7.59
CA ASP A 613 -33.17 19.70 8.70
C ASP A 613 -33.26 18.16 8.85
N LEU A 614 -33.07 17.68 10.05
CA LEU A 614 -33.17 16.26 10.40
C LEU A 614 -34.42 15.88 11.20
N SER A 615 -35.29 16.85 11.49
CA SER A 615 -36.49 16.67 12.34
C SER A 615 -37.48 15.62 11.84
N ALA A 616 -37.46 15.30 10.54
CA ALA A 616 -38.32 14.29 9.94
C ALA A 616 -37.93 12.84 10.32
N TYR A 617 -36.72 12.62 10.79
CA TYR A 617 -36.19 11.27 11.08
C TYR A 617 -36.48 10.87 12.54
N GLN A 618 -37.62 10.23 12.77
CA GLN A 618 -38.06 9.81 14.11
C GLN A 618 -37.55 8.44 14.55
N ASN A 619 -36.94 7.69 13.64
CA ASN A 619 -36.33 6.38 13.89
C ASN A 619 -34.83 6.42 13.51
N PRO A 620 -34.00 5.56 14.10
CA PRO A 620 -32.60 5.39 13.65
C PRO A 620 -32.54 5.18 12.15
N THR A 621 -31.81 6.03 11.47
CA THR A 621 -31.74 6.04 10.00
C THR A 621 -30.33 6.28 9.53
N GLN A 622 -29.84 5.42 8.66
CA GLN A 622 -28.63 5.69 7.87
C GLN A 622 -29.05 6.45 6.60
N LEU A 623 -28.29 7.45 6.25
CA LEU A 623 -28.50 8.33 5.11
C LEU A 623 -27.19 8.45 4.33
N GLN A 624 -27.30 8.70 3.04
CA GLN A 624 -26.15 9.06 2.21
C GLN A 624 -26.32 10.48 1.66
N LEU A 625 -25.36 11.35 1.99
CA LEU A 625 -25.25 12.67 1.39
C LEU A 625 -24.41 12.55 0.12
N ALA A 626 -25.01 12.92 -1.01
CA ALA A 626 -24.32 12.99 -2.29
C ALA A 626 -24.02 14.44 -2.65
N LEU A 627 -22.80 14.69 -3.11
CA LEU A 627 -22.32 15.94 -3.71
C LEU A 627 -21.99 15.64 -5.17
N SER A 628 -22.65 16.31 -6.14
CA SER A 628 -22.45 16.05 -7.55
C SER A 628 -22.29 17.35 -8.32
N MET A 629 -21.29 17.43 -9.20
CA MET A 629 -21.03 18.59 -10.03
C MET A 629 -21.65 18.40 -11.44
N ASP A 630 -21.89 19.50 -12.13
CA ASP A 630 -22.31 19.50 -13.53
C ASP A 630 -21.12 19.39 -14.51
N GLN A 631 -19.91 19.36 -13.98
CA GLN A 631 -18.69 19.06 -14.75
C GLN A 631 -18.39 17.56 -14.73
N GLU A 632 -17.91 17.06 -15.86
CA GLU A 632 -17.58 15.66 -16.07
C GLU A 632 -16.05 15.44 -16.17
N ASP A 633 -15.64 14.25 -15.79
CA ASP A 633 -14.27 13.77 -15.98
C ASP A 633 -14.01 13.38 -17.45
N GLU A 634 -12.86 12.78 -17.72
CA GLU A 634 -12.45 12.31 -19.04
C GLU A 634 -13.26 11.11 -19.56
N PHE A 635 -14.05 10.47 -18.70
CA PHE A 635 -14.94 9.36 -19.03
C PHE A 635 -16.41 9.79 -19.20
N GLY A 636 -16.69 11.08 -19.10
CA GLY A 636 -18.05 11.61 -19.16
C GLY A 636 -18.88 11.34 -17.91
N VAL A 637 -18.22 11.18 -16.75
CA VAL A 637 -18.85 10.97 -15.46
C VAL A 637 -18.79 12.27 -14.65
N PRO A 638 -19.92 12.77 -14.10
CA PRO A 638 -19.89 13.91 -13.20
C PRO A 638 -18.96 13.71 -12.01
N TYR A 639 -18.14 14.72 -11.68
CA TYR A 639 -17.39 14.68 -10.44
C TYR A 639 -18.36 14.65 -9.27
N HIS A 640 -18.21 13.68 -8.38
CA HIS A 640 -19.11 13.48 -7.27
C HIS A 640 -18.37 12.90 -6.06
N ASN A 641 -18.99 13.01 -4.89
CA ASN A 641 -18.52 12.38 -3.66
C ASN A 641 -19.71 12.04 -2.78
N THR A 642 -19.62 11.01 -1.98
CA THR A 642 -20.70 10.53 -1.12
C THR A 642 -20.24 10.39 0.33
N TYR A 643 -21.13 10.61 1.29
CA TYR A 643 -20.86 10.50 2.72
C TYR A 643 -22.00 9.81 3.43
N ASP A 644 -21.72 8.73 4.14
CA ASP A 644 -22.69 8.06 4.99
C ASP A 644 -22.85 8.84 6.30
N LEU A 645 -24.07 9.07 6.68
CA LEU A 645 -24.47 9.80 7.88
C LEU A 645 -25.52 9.00 8.63
N TRP A 646 -25.57 9.15 9.96
CA TRP A 646 -26.55 8.50 10.81
C TRP A 646 -27.35 9.52 11.60
N VAL A 647 -28.66 9.31 11.66
CA VAL A 647 -29.57 10.15 12.44
C VAL A 647 -30.29 9.28 13.46
N TYR A 648 -30.19 9.67 14.71
CA TYR A 648 -30.82 8.98 15.84
C TYR A 648 -31.83 9.89 16.58
N PRO A 649 -32.89 9.29 17.16
CA PRO A 649 -33.81 10.07 18.03
C PRO A 649 -33.06 10.67 19.20
N ALA A 650 -33.20 11.99 19.42
CA ALA A 650 -32.58 12.72 20.52
C ALA A 650 -33.07 12.20 21.88
N LYS A 651 -34.34 11.84 21.97
CA LYS A 651 -35.00 11.38 23.19
C LYS A 651 -35.09 9.85 23.20
N SER A 652 -34.43 9.25 24.15
CA SER A 652 -34.40 7.80 24.36
C SER A 652 -34.61 7.51 25.85
N ASP A 653 -35.82 7.08 26.25
CA ASP A 653 -36.06 6.63 27.63
C ASP A 653 -35.64 5.16 27.78
N LEU A 654 -34.44 4.94 28.25
CA LEU A 654 -33.86 3.61 28.50
C LEU A 654 -34.40 2.99 29.79
N SER A 655 -34.95 3.79 30.72
CA SER A 655 -35.29 3.33 32.07
C SER A 655 -36.34 2.22 32.10
N LYS A 656 -37.25 2.19 31.13
CA LYS A 656 -38.27 1.12 31.00
C LYS A 656 -37.69 -0.19 30.53
N LEU A 657 -36.66 -0.14 29.69
CA LEU A 657 -35.92 -1.33 29.16
C LEU A 657 -34.99 -1.88 30.24
N GLU A 658 -34.25 -1.03 30.90
CA GLU A 658 -33.31 -1.39 31.97
C GLU A 658 -34.00 -2.12 33.13
N LYS A 659 -35.23 -1.74 33.47
CA LYS A 659 -36.04 -2.45 34.50
C LYS A 659 -36.36 -3.91 34.15
N LYS A 660 -36.26 -4.31 32.88
CA LYS A 660 -36.61 -5.67 32.41
C LYS A 660 -35.38 -6.58 32.29
N VAL A 661 -34.18 -6.01 32.30
CA VAL A 661 -32.89 -6.70 32.11
C VAL A 661 -32.03 -6.43 33.33
N ILE A 662 -31.27 -7.42 33.79
CA ILE A 662 -30.27 -7.22 34.84
C ILE A 662 -29.01 -6.75 34.14
N VAL A 663 -28.64 -5.49 34.33
CA VAL A 663 -27.37 -4.92 33.81
C VAL A 663 -26.33 -4.96 34.92
N THR A 664 -25.16 -5.54 34.63
CA THR A 664 -24.09 -5.75 35.64
C THR A 664 -22.73 -5.86 34.96
N ASN A 665 -21.68 -5.51 35.72
CA ASN A 665 -20.28 -5.78 35.31
C ASN A 665 -19.72 -7.07 35.92
N THR A 666 -20.43 -7.70 36.87
CA THR A 666 -19.95 -8.90 37.58
C THR A 666 -21.10 -9.89 37.81
N LEU A 667 -20.86 -11.17 37.56
CA LEU A 667 -21.78 -12.25 37.90
C LEU A 667 -21.61 -12.67 39.38
N THR A 668 -22.35 -11.99 40.27
CA THR A 668 -22.43 -12.42 41.67
C THR A 668 -23.31 -13.67 41.82
N GLU A 669 -23.18 -14.44 42.91
CA GLU A 669 -24.02 -15.61 43.20
C GLU A 669 -25.52 -15.26 43.13
N LYS A 670 -25.90 -14.06 43.56
CA LYS A 670 -27.29 -13.60 43.50
C LYS A 670 -27.79 -13.46 42.07
N ILE A 671 -26.96 -12.89 41.18
CA ILE A 671 -27.27 -12.71 39.76
C ILE A 671 -27.27 -14.05 39.03
N ILE A 672 -26.33 -14.94 39.34
CA ILE A 672 -26.29 -16.30 38.81
C ILE A 672 -27.60 -17.05 39.14
N LYS A 673 -28.05 -17.04 40.38
CA LYS A 673 -29.31 -17.64 40.79
C LYS A 673 -30.54 -17.04 40.08
N GLN A 674 -30.51 -15.77 39.73
CA GLN A 674 -31.57 -15.11 38.97
C GLN A 674 -31.53 -15.52 37.49
N LEU A 675 -30.33 -15.59 36.91
CA LEU A 675 -30.12 -16.07 35.55
C LEU A 675 -30.58 -17.51 35.38
N GLU A 676 -30.19 -18.43 36.28
CA GLU A 676 -30.64 -19.83 36.25
C GLU A 676 -32.19 -19.98 36.37
N LYS A 677 -32.84 -19.03 37.04
CA LYS A 677 -34.32 -19.01 37.18
C LYS A 677 -35.03 -18.37 35.99
N GLY A 678 -34.35 -17.93 34.95
CA GLY A 678 -34.91 -17.43 33.70
C GLY A 678 -34.89 -15.93 33.51
N LYS A 679 -34.05 -15.19 34.26
CA LYS A 679 -33.84 -13.75 34.01
C LYS A 679 -32.87 -13.50 32.88
N ASN A 680 -33.05 -12.41 32.16
CA ASN A 680 -32.12 -11.92 31.15
C ASN A 680 -31.04 -11.03 31.83
N VAL A 681 -29.78 -11.29 31.55
CA VAL A 681 -28.64 -10.58 32.11
C VAL A 681 -27.78 -10.00 30.99
N LEU A 682 -27.55 -8.70 31.04
CA LEU A 682 -26.51 -8.01 30.25
C LEU A 682 -25.27 -7.88 31.14
N LEU A 683 -24.22 -8.59 30.77
CA LEU A 683 -22.92 -8.53 31.41
C LEU A 683 -21.99 -7.63 30.60
N MET A 684 -21.47 -6.58 31.23
CA MET A 684 -20.42 -5.72 30.67
C MET A 684 -19.22 -5.80 31.61
N PRO A 685 -18.39 -6.85 31.51
CA PRO A 685 -17.30 -7.10 32.46
C PRO A 685 -16.14 -6.13 32.23
N ASP A 686 -15.31 -5.98 33.24
CA ASP A 686 -14.04 -5.27 33.13
C ASP A 686 -13.04 -6.05 32.24
N SER A 687 -12.03 -5.35 31.73
CA SER A 687 -10.93 -5.95 30.94
C SER A 687 -10.12 -6.94 31.78
N THR A 688 -9.68 -8.03 31.18
CA THR A 688 -8.80 -9.05 31.73
C THR A 688 -7.64 -9.35 30.78
N ASP A 689 -6.72 -10.23 31.20
CA ASP A 689 -5.63 -10.70 30.31
C ASP A 689 -6.12 -11.51 29.10
N LEU A 690 -7.42 -11.85 29.05
CA LEU A 690 -8.05 -12.52 27.91
C LEU A 690 -8.65 -11.53 26.89
N CYS A 691 -8.39 -10.27 27.05
CA CYS A 691 -8.92 -9.22 26.20
C CYS A 691 -7.82 -8.51 25.41
N VAL A 692 -8.18 -8.01 24.25
CA VAL A 692 -7.37 -7.04 23.50
C VAL A 692 -8.03 -5.67 23.60
N GLY A 693 -7.26 -4.58 23.45
CA GLY A 693 -7.82 -3.22 23.44
C GLY A 693 -8.70 -2.95 22.23
N GLY A 694 -9.59 -1.97 22.32
CA GLY A 694 -10.36 -1.50 21.18
C GLY A 694 -9.51 -0.63 20.26
N LEU A 695 -9.32 -1.06 19.02
CA LEU A 695 -8.66 -0.30 17.95
C LEU A 695 -9.72 0.04 16.89
N PHE A 696 -9.91 1.34 16.62
CA PHE A 696 -10.97 1.76 15.70
C PHE A 696 -10.57 1.61 14.23
N GLN A 697 -9.38 2.06 13.85
CA GLN A 697 -8.83 1.81 12.53
C GLN A 697 -8.42 0.33 12.38
N THR A 698 -8.12 -0.12 11.17
CA THR A 698 -7.38 -1.39 11.01
C THR A 698 -5.93 -1.18 11.43
N ASP A 699 -5.30 -2.26 11.92
CA ASP A 699 -3.89 -2.23 12.28
C ASP A 699 -3.01 -1.96 11.05
N TYR A 700 -1.74 -1.67 11.30
CA TYR A 700 -0.78 -1.46 10.24
C TYR A 700 -0.44 -2.75 9.50
N TRP A 701 0.11 -2.59 8.32
CA TRP A 701 0.49 -3.61 7.38
C TRP A 701 1.42 -4.71 7.93
N ASN A 702 2.12 -4.50 9.04
CA ASN A 702 3.07 -5.47 9.58
C ASN A 702 3.02 -5.51 11.11
N TYR A 703 2.01 -6.21 11.65
CA TYR A 703 1.84 -6.37 13.09
C TYR A 703 3.11 -6.87 13.79
N ARG A 704 3.79 -7.86 13.22
CA ARG A 704 5.03 -8.44 13.79
C ARG A 704 6.13 -7.40 13.96
N MET A 705 6.37 -6.58 12.93
CA MET A 705 7.37 -5.52 12.97
C MET A 705 7.02 -4.48 14.03
N PHE A 706 5.81 -3.95 14.03
CA PHE A 706 5.39 -2.91 14.97
C PHE A 706 5.33 -3.44 16.42
N LYS A 707 4.93 -4.71 16.61
CA LYS A 707 5.03 -5.37 17.92
C LYS A 707 6.47 -5.38 18.42
N THR A 708 7.40 -5.84 17.59
CA THR A 708 8.83 -5.91 17.96
C THR A 708 9.41 -4.52 18.23
N ILE A 709 9.06 -3.51 17.41
CA ILE A 709 9.47 -2.12 17.64
C ILE A 709 8.93 -1.62 18.99
N SER A 710 7.64 -1.84 19.27
CA SER A 710 7.03 -1.42 20.53
C SER A 710 7.69 -2.07 21.74
N GLU A 711 7.90 -3.38 21.69
CA GLU A 711 8.55 -4.14 22.79
C GLU A 711 9.98 -3.67 23.03
N ASN A 712 10.78 -3.49 21.96
CA ASN A 712 12.17 -3.00 22.07
C ASN A 712 12.23 -1.59 22.67
N ASN A 713 11.25 -0.75 22.39
CA ASN A 713 11.13 0.60 22.94
C ASN A 713 10.37 0.64 24.27
N LYS A 714 9.99 -0.53 24.85
CA LYS A 714 9.20 -0.62 26.10
C LYS A 714 7.89 0.17 26.02
N LYS A 715 7.22 0.11 24.89
CA LYS A 715 5.94 0.76 24.60
C LYS A 715 4.82 -0.29 24.56
N SER A 716 3.59 0.17 24.66
CA SER A 716 2.42 -0.68 24.47
C SER A 716 2.40 -1.23 23.04
N VAL A 717 2.04 -2.51 22.91
CA VAL A 717 1.85 -3.16 21.63
C VAL A 717 0.44 -2.81 21.10
N SER A 718 0.31 -2.58 19.79
CA SER A 718 -0.99 -2.36 19.15
C SER A 718 -1.96 -3.51 19.48
N PRO A 719 -3.27 -3.23 19.67
CA PRO A 719 -4.29 -4.27 19.73
C PRO A 719 -4.28 -5.21 18.52
N GLY A 720 -3.84 -4.75 17.36
CA GLY A 720 -3.58 -5.58 16.19
C GLY A 720 -4.84 -6.08 15.47
N THR A 721 -5.97 -5.41 15.58
CA THR A 721 -7.24 -5.85 15.01
C THR A 721 -7.56 -5.17 13.68
N LEU A 722 -8.41 -5.80 12.87
CA LEU A 722 -8.71 -5.38 11.49
C LEU A 722 -10.17 -4.90 11.30
N GLY A 723 -10.79 -4.46 12.38
CA GLY A 723 -12.19 -4.03 12.38
C GLY A 723 -13.14 -5.12 12.88
N ILE A 724 -14.44 -4.94 12.65
CA ILE A 724 -15.49 -5.87 13.10
C ILE A 724 -16.16 -6.58 11.94
N LEU A 725 -16.71 -7.75 12.25
CA LEU A 725 -17.65 -8.49 11.42
C LEU A 725 -19.00 -8.58 12.13
N THR A 726 -20.08 -8.22 11.44
CA THR A 726 -21.46 -8.32 11.90
C THR A 726 -22.36 -8.93 10.83
N ASP A 727 -23.49 -9.47 11.24
CA ASP A 727 -24.63 -9.72 10.35
C ASP A 727 -25.62 -8.55 10.48
N PRO A 728 -25.74 -7.66 9.49
CA PRO A 728 -26.67 -6.51 9.55
C PRO A 728 -28.15 -6.90 9.76
N GLN A 729 -28.53 -8.14 9.46
CA GLN A 729 -29.89 -8.63 9.63
C GLN A 729 -30.17 -9.18 11.04
N HIS A 730 -29.14 -9.24 11.91
CA HIS A 730 -29.32 -9.70 13.26
C HIS A 730 -30.25 -8.76 14.05
N PRO A 731 -31.26 -9.24 14.78
CA PRO A 731 -32.26 -8.42 15.46
C PRO A 731 -31.71 -7.41 16.46
N ILE A 732 -30.48 -7.59 16.93
CA ILE A 732 -29.79 -6.66 17.84
C ILE A 732 -29.56 -5.29 17.19
N PHE A 733 -29.51 -5.21 15.85
CA PHE A 733 -29.22 -3.96 15.11
C PHE A 733 -30.47 -3.18 14.69
N LYS A 734 -31.65 -3.57 15.13
CA LYS A 734 -32.91 -2.95 14.73
C LYS A 734 -32.97 -1.43 15.00
N GLU A 735 -32.37 -0.97 16.10
CA GLU A 735 -32.27 0.45 16.45
C GLU A 735 -30.86 1.02 16.22
N PHE A 736 -30.03 0.28 15.50
CA PHE A 736 -28.66 0.64 15.16
C PHE A 736 -28.30 0.09 13.77
N PRO A 737 -28.87 0.66 12.70
CA PRO A 737 -28.58 0.21 11.34
C PRO A 737 -27.09 0.21 11.08
N THR A 738 -26.55 -0.93 10.66
CA THR A 738 -25.12 -1.12 10.45
C THR A 738 -24.86 -1.98 9.22
N GLU A 739 -23.66 -1.91 8.70
CA GLU A 739 -23.12 -2.76 7.64
C GLU A 739 -22.46 -4.01 8.25
N MET A 740 -21.96 -4.90 7.40
CA MET A 740 -21.22 -6.09 7.85
C MET A 740 -19.85 -5.77 8.46
N HIS A 741 -19.37 -4.54 8.33
CA HIS A 741 -18.04 -4.07 8.71
C HIS A 741 -18.10 -2.85 9.62
N THR A 742 -16.96 -2.42 10.12
CA THR A 742 -16.83 -1.15 10.88
C THR A 742 -17.23 0.03 10.00
N ASN A 743 -17.93 1.01 10.60
CA ASN A 743 -18.14 2.31 10.00
C ASN A 743 -18.09 3.39 11.11
N TRP A 744 -18.18 4.67 10.76
CA TRP A 744 -17.94 5.81 11.65
C TRP A 744 -18.75 5.80 12.94
N GLN A 745 -19.97 5.30 12.90
CA GLN A 745 -20.86 5.17 14.08
C GLN A 745 -20.34 4.22 15.17
N TRP A 746 -19.40 3.32 14.83
CA TRP A 746 -18.85 2.38 15.80
C TRP A 746 -17.76 2.98 16.70
N PHE A 747 -17.28 4.20 16.41
CA PHE A 747 -16.16 4.82 17.13
C PHE A 747 -16.31 4.80 18.65
N PRO A 748 -17.38 5.37 19.29
CA PRO A 748 -17.45 5.41 20.73
C PRO A 748 -17.60 4.03 21.36
N ILE A 749 -18.19 3.08 20.64
CA ILE A 749 -18.38 1.70 21.10
C ILE A 749 -17.04 0.96 21.11
N ILE A 750 -16.29 1.04 20.01
CA ILE A 750 -14.98 0.39 19.89
C ILE A 750 -13.96 1.01 20.85
N LYS A 751 -13.93 2.34 20.97
CA LYS A 751 -13.02 3.04 21.90
C LYS A 751 -13.34 2.77 23.38
N ALA A 752 -14.55 2.32 23.70
CA ALA A 752 -14.93 1.88 25.04
C ALA A 752 -14.88 0.34 25.20
N SER A 753 -14.27 -0.39 24.25
CA SER A 753 -14.30 -1.86 24.20
C SER A 753 -12.97 -2.51 24.56
N HIS A 754 -13.07 -3.77 24.92
CA HIS A 754 -11.96 -4.70 25.15
C HIS A 754 -12.39 -6.11 24.74
N PRO A 755 -12.45 -6.39 23.40
CA PRO A 755 -12.89 -7.67 22.88
C PRO A 755 -12.21 -8.86 23.52
N MET A 756 -12.97 -9.91 23.82
CA MET A 756 -12.52 -11.08 24.55
C MET A 756 -12.12 -12.23 23.63
N MET A 757 -11.05 -12.94 23.95
CA MET A 757 -10.62 -14.16 23.29
C MET A 757 -11.58 -15.31 23.61
N LEU A 758 -12.25 -15.82 22.60
CA LEU A 758 -13.23 -16.91 22.68
C LEU A 758 -12.73 -18.22 22.05
N ASP A 759 -11.43 -18.41 21.93
CA ASP A 759 -10.79 -19.58 21.30
C ASP A 759 -11.19 -20.90 21.96
N ASN A 760 -11.51 -20.86 23.27
CA ASN A 760 -11.99 -22.02 24.02
C ASN A 760 -13.46 -22.37 23.74
N THR A 761 -14.14 -21.65 22.84
CA THR A 761 -15.49 -22.00 22.36
C THR A 761 -15.41 -23.00 21.20
N GLY A 762 -16.55 -23.68 20.91
CA GLY A 762 -16.60 -24.56 19.75
C GLY A 762 -16.36 -23.81 18.43
N LYS A 763 -15.84 -24.51 17.42
CA LYS A 763 -15.58 -23.92 16.09
C LYS A 763 -16.82 -23.30 15.43
N ASP A 764 -17.99 -23.88 15.69
CA ASP A 764 -19.28 -23.40 15.12
C ASP A 764 -19.90 -22.24 15.94
N TYR A 765 -19.19 -21.74 16.97
CA TYR A 765 -19.65 -20.61 17.75
C TYR A 765 -19.11 -19.30 17.15
N HIS A 766 -20.04 -18.41 16.79
CA HIS A 766 -19.70 -17.09 16.26
C HIS A 766 -20.31 -16.00 17.17
N PRO A 767 -19.54 -14.99 17.57
CA PRO A 767 -20.07 -13.80 18.25
C PRO A 767 -21.08 -13.04 17.38
N ILE A 768 -22.01 -12.30 17.99
CA ILE A 768 -22.91 -11.39 17.27
C ILE A 768 -22.13 -10.23 16.64
N VAL A 769 -21.16 -9.70 17.38
CA VAL A 769 -20.17 -8.76 16.88
C VAL A 769 -18.80 -9.39 17.12
N GLN A 770 -18.18 -9.82 16.06
CA GLN A 770 -16.84 -10.40 16.09
C GLN A 770 -15.81 -9.34 15.69
N VAL A 771 -14.73 -9.25 16.44
CA VAL A 771 -13.59 -8.43 16.03
C VAL A 771 -12.65 -9.31 15.22
N ILE A 772 -12.23 -8.84 14.06
CA ILE A 772 -11.28 -9.54 13.18
C ILE A 772 -9.88 -9.33 13.73
N ASP A 773 -9.23 -10.41 14.12
CA ASP A 773 -7.85 -10.37 14.58
C ASP A 773 -6.85 -10.33 13.42
N ASN A 774 -5.62 -9.96 13.68
CA ASN A 774 -4.57 -9.97 12.66
C ASN A 774 -4.24 -11.41 12.21
N ILE A 775 -3.64 -11.51 11.04
CA ILE A 775 -3.30 -12.79 10.39
C ILE A 775 -2.22 -13.60 11.13
N GLU A 776 -1.50 -12.98 12.06
CA GLU A 776 -0.46 -13.64 12.83
C GLU A 776 -1.02 -14.39 14.05
N ARG A 777 -2.08 -13.85 14.70
CA ARG A 777 -2.67 -14.43 15.92
C ARG A 777 -3.91 -15.26 15.62
N ASN A 778 -4.87 -14.71 14.86
CA ASN A 778 -6.14 -15.35 14.53
C ASN A 778 -6.97 -15.78 15.75
N HIS A 779 -7.06 -14.94 16.79
CA HIS A 779 -7.97 -15.18 17.89
C HIS A 779 -9.44 -15.00 17.46
N LYS A 780 -10.34 -15.80 18.00
CA LYS A 780 -11.78 -15.55 17.93
C LYS A 780 -12.13 -14.48 18.95
N LEU A 781 -12.25 -13.22 18.51
CA LEU A 781 -12.49 -12.09 19.39
C LEU A 781 -13.98 -11.73 19.44
N GLY A 782 -14.59 -11.78 20.62
CA GLY A 782 -16.00 -11.39 20.82
C GLY A 782 -16.12 -10.00 21.42
N LEU A 783 -16.83 -9.10 20.72
CA LEU A 783 -17.28 -7.82 21.28
C LEU A 783 -18.69 -7.95 21.87
N VAL A 784 -19.60 -8.62 21.16
CA VAL A 784 -20.95 -8.95 21.65
C VAL A 784 -21.22 -10.40 21.38
N PHE A 785 -21.59 -11.15 22.41
CA PHE A 785 -21.88 -12.57 22.29
C PHE A 785 -22.89 -13.06 23.36
N GLU A 786 -23.51 -14.21 23.15
CA GLU A 786 -24.62 -14.66 23.98
C GLU A 786 -24.61 -16.16 24.29
N PHE A 787 -25.20 -16.52 25.45
CA PHE A 787 -25.35 -17.87 25.88
C PHE A 787 -26.71 -18.09 26.58
N ALA A 788 -27.26 -19.31 26.48
CA ALA A 788 -28.32 -19.77 27.36
C ALA A 788 -27.69 -20.45 28.59
N ILE A 789 -28.04 -19.99 29.79
CA ILE A 789 -27.56 -20.53 31.06
C ILE A 789 -28.77 -20.92 31.95
N GLY A 790 -28.95 -22.19 32.26
CA GLY A 790 -30.12 -22.69 32.97
C GLY A 790 -31.42 -22.39 32.20
N LYS A 791 -32.31 -21.60 32.78
CA LYS A 791 -33.54 -21.11 32.11
C LYS A 791 -33.37 -19.67 31.60
N GLY A 792 -32.28 -19.00 31.92
CA GLY A 792 -32.01 -17.63 31.59
C GLY A 792 -31.16 -17.44 30.35
N LYS A 793 -30.99 -16.20 30.01
CA LYS A 793 -30.24 -15.77 28.81
C LYS A 793 -29.24 -14.70 29.19
N LEU A 794 -27.99 -14.95 28.84
CA LEU A 794 -26.88 -14.06 29.08
C LEU A 794 -26.45 -13.44 27.77
N LEU A 795 -26.37 -12.13 27.72
CA LEU A 795 -25.67 -11.39 26.68
C LEU A 795 -24.45 -10.72 27.31
N VAL A 796 -23.31 -10.91 26.70
CA VAL A 796 -22.04 -10.28 27.10
C VAL A 796 -21.70 -9.21 26.09
N CYS A 797 -21.44 -8.01 26.57
CA CYS A 797 -20.92 -6.92 25.76
C CYS A 797 -19.59 -6.44 26.35
N MET A 798 -18.54 -6.60 25.59
CA MET A 798 -17.17 -6.24 26.00
C MET A 798 -16.87 -4.76 25.76
N ALA A 799 -17.90 -3.92 25.68
CA ALA A 799 -17.80 -2.46 25.63
C ALA A 799 -18.59 -1.84 26.80
N ASP A 800 -18.08 -0.78 27.36
CA ASP A 800 -18.82 0.06 28.33
C ASP A 800 -19.85 0.92 27.59
N LEU A 801 -21.05 0.35 27.40
CA LEU A 801 -22.16 1.05 26.73
C LEU A 801 -22.68 2.25 27.50
N GLN A 802 -22.46 2.33 28.82
CA GLN A 802 -22.82 3.52 29.61
C GLN A 802 -21.90 4.69 29.25
N LYS A 803 -20.59 4.44 29.15
CA LYS A 803 -19.60 5.41 28.70
C LYS A 803 -19.86 5.83 27.24
N ALA A 804 -20.07 4.85 26.35
CA ALA A 804 -20.37 5.10 24.93
C ALA A 804 -21.66 5.93 24.75
N SER A 805 -22.61 5.85 25.68
CA SER A 805 -23.89 6.60 25.65
C SER A 805 -23.74 8.12 25.80
N ALA A 806 -22.53 8.64 26.00
CA ALA A 806 -22.25 10.07 25.84
C ALA A 806 -22.55 10.55 24.41
N TYR A 807 -22.44 9.63 23.43
CA TYR A 807 -22.66 9.87 22.00
C TYR A 807 -24.02 9.34 21.54
N PRO A 808 -24.67 9.95 20.54
CA PRO A 808 -25.99 9.50 20.05
C PRO A 808 -25.99 8.05 19.54
N GLU A 809 -24.98 7.65 18.79
CA GLU A 809 -24.82 6.27 18.29
C GLU A 809 -24.55 5.26 19.41
N GLY A 810 -23.79 5.62 20.43
CA GLY A 810 -23.60 4.77 21.60
C GLY A 810 -24.89 4.56 22.39
N ARG A 811 -25.72 5.60 22.56
CA ARG A 811 -27.06 5.48 23.15
C ARG A 811 -27.98 4.62 22.30
N ALA A 812 -27.93 4.79 20.99
CA ALA A 812 -28.73 4.00 20.05
C ALA A 812 -28.35 2.52 20.11
N PHE A 813 -27.07 2.20 20.15
CA PHE A 813 -26.61 0.81 20.27
C PHE A 813 -27.02 0.21 21.62
N TYR A 814 -26.83 0.92 22.73
CA TYR A 814 -27.29 0.46 24.04
C TYR A 814 -28.79 0.20 24.07
N ARG A 815 -29.59 1.11 23.50
CA ARG A 815 -31.04 0.90 23.35
C ARG A 815 -31.35 -0.34 22.53
N SER A 816 -30.66 -0.54 21.41
CA SER A 816 -30.86 -1.69 20.51
C SER A 816 -30.56 -3.00 21.22
N VAL A 817 -29.48 -3.05 21.99
CA VAL A 817 -29.13 -4.20 22.86
C VAL A 817 -30.26 -4.50 23.87
N LEU A 818 -30.73 -3.50 24.59
CA LEU A 818 -31.81 -3.69 25.58
C LEU A 818 -33.15 -4.09 24.95
N GLN A 819 -33.49 -3.53 23.80
CA GLN A 819 -34.67 -3.94 23.04
C GLN A 819 -34.58 -5.38 22.56
N TYR A 820 -33.46 -5.77 21.98
CA TYR A 820 -33.21 -7.15 21.59
C TYR A 820 -33.38 -8.10 22.79
N MET A 821 -32.75 -7.81 23.92
CA MET A 821 -32.82 -8.63 25.12
C MET A 821 -34.24 -8.73 25.74
N THR A 822 -35.13 -7.79 25.44
CA THR A 822 -36.52 -7.79 25.92
C THR A 822 -37.51 -8.35 24.90
N SER A 823 -37.04 -8.65 23.69
CA SER A 823 -37.86 -9.24 22.61
C SER A 823 -37.87 -10.76 22.66
N THR A 824 -38.72 -11.38 21.83
CA THR A 824 -38.72 -12.82 21.58
C THR A 824 -37.54 -13.33 20.80
N ASP A 825 -36.89 -12.43 20.04
CA ASP A 825 -35.74 -12.72 19.17
C ASP A 825 -34.48 -13.05 19.99
N PHE A 826 -34.43 -12.55 21.25
CA PHE A 826 -33.34 -12.92 22.17
C PHE A 826 -33.51 -14.39 22.58
N ALA A 827 -32.90 -15.28 21.81
CA ALA A 827 -32.99 -16.73 21.98
C ALA A 827 -31.63 -17.41 21.69
N PRO A 828 -30.66 -17.25 22.61
CA PRO A 828 -29.33 -17.83 22.45
C PRO A 828 -29.39 -19.32 22.16
N LYS A 829 -28.79 -19.75 21.05
CA LYS A 829 -28.80 -21.16 20.62
C LYS A 829 -27.79 -22.01 21.42
N THR A 830 -26.66 -21.39 21.79
CA THR A 830 -25.58 -22.07 22.51
C THR A 830 -25.88 -22.12 24.00
N LYS A 831 -25.96 -23.34 24.55
CA LYS A 831 -26.12 -23.56 25.98
C LYS A 831 -24.79 -23.81 26.64
N ILE A 832 -24.58 -23.17 27.79
CA ILE A 832 -23.37 -23.34 28.60
C ILE A 832 -23.76 -23.40 30.07
N THR A 833 -22.99 -24.13 30.88
CA THR A 833 -23.16 -24.08 32.35
C THR A 833 -22.52 -22.84 32.94
N VAL A 834 -22.88 -22.49 34.18
CA VAL A 834 -22.23 -21.39 34.89
C VAL A 834 -20.73 -21.67 35.06
N ASP A 835 -20.38 -22.89 35.42
CA ASP A 835 -18.99 -23.32 35.63
C ASP A 835 -18.19 -23.22 34.32
N ASP A 836 -18.76 -23.66 33.21
CA ASP A 836 -18.08 -23.56 31.89
C ASP A 836 -17.95 -22.14 31.44
N PHE A 837 -18.98 -21.29 31.69
CA PHE A 837 -18.86 -19.85 31.41
C PHE A 837 -17.77 -19.19 32.26
N GLN A 838 -17.69 -19.50 33.56
CA GLN A 838 -16.63 -18.99 34.43
C GLN A 838 -15.24 -19.47 33.97
N LYS A 839 -15.12 -20.72 33.53
CA LYS A 839 -13.90 -21.23 32.92
C LYS A 839 -13.54 -20.46 31.64
N LEU A 840 -14.52 -20.24 30.75
CA LEU A 840 -14.31 -19.45 29.53
C LEU A 840 -13.76 -18.05 29.84
N MET A 841 -14.29 -17.40 30.91
CA MET A 841 -13.87 -16.06 31.33
C MET A 841 -12.52 -16.02 32.09
N SER A 842 -11.92 -17.15 32.42
CA SER A 842 -10.72 -17.23 33.25
C SER A 842 -9.61 -18.14 32.71
N THR A 843 -9.87 -18.98 31.73
CA THR A 843 -8.86 -19.92 31.20
C THR A 843 -7.96 -19.21 30.22
N PRO A 844 -6.65 -19.12 30.45
CA PRO A 844 -5.71 -18.51 29.52
C PRO A 844 -5.78 -19.13 28.12
N VAL A 845 -5.68 -18.31 27.12
CA VAL A 845 -5.52 -18.72 25.73
C VAL A 845 -4.02 -18.76 25.42
N VAL A 846 -3.56 -19.84 24.79
CA VAL A 846 -2.17 -19.97 24.37
C VAL A 846 -1.98 -19.21 23.06
N GLU A 847 -1.30 -18.09 23.11
CA GLU A 847 -0.87 -17.41 21.87
C GLU A 847 0.12 -18.30 21.10
N GLY A 848 -0.10 -18.43 19.80
CA GLY A 848 0.92 -18.96 18.90
C GLY A 848 2.17 -18.09 18.92
N LYS A 849 3.36 -18.68 18.75
CA LYS A 849 4.59 -17.89 18.65
C LYS A 849 4.52 -17.01 17.40
N ILE A 850 4.38 -15.71 17.60
CA ILE A 850 4.59 -14.71 16.57
C ILE A 850 6.10 -14.54 16.45
N GLY A 851 6.67 -14.83 15.26
CA GLY A 851 8.11 -14.69 15.04
C GLY A 851 8.57 -13.24 15.21
N GLU A 852 9.85 -13.06 15.53
CA GLU A 852 10.50 -11.75 15.50
C GLU A 852 10.98 -11.46 14.06
N LEU A 853 10.94 -10.21 13.63
CA LEU A 853 11.60 -9.77 12.39
C LEU A 853 13.07 -9.51 12.71
N ASN A 854 13.95 -10.36 12.19
CA ASN A 854 15.39 -10.29 12.45
C ASN A 854 16.10 -9.09 11.81
N ASN A 855 15.47 -8.35 10.91
CA ASN A 855 16.03 -7.24 10.14
C ASN A 855 15.20 -5.97 10.28
N ILE A 856 14.82 -5.62 11.49
CA ILE A 856 14.28 -4.28 11.71
C ILE A 856 15.48 -3.34 11.70
N SER A 857 15.45 -2.36 10.78
CA SER A 857 16.36 -1.21 10.85
C SER A 857 16.36 -0.69 12.30
N PRO A 858 17.52 -0.42 12.88
CA PRO A 858 17.57 0.06 14.26
C PRO A 858 16.94 1.46 14.29
N TYR A 859 15.68 1.51 14.63
CA TYR A 859 15.00 2.75 14.97
C TYR A 859 15.21 3.06 16.44
#